data_98f676b363603052152ad625f8a2de17
#
_entry.id   98f676b363603052152ad625f8a2de17
#
_cell.length_a   1.000
_cell.length_b   1.000
_cell.length_c   1.000
_cell.angle_alpha   90.00
_cell.angle_beta   90.00
_cell.angle_gamma   90.00
#
_symmetry.space_group_name_H-M   'P 1'
#
loop_
_entity.id
_entity.type
_entity.pdbx_description
1 polymer ?
#
loop_
_entity_poly.entity_id
_entity_poly.type
_entity_poly.pdbx_seq_one_letter_code
_entity_poly.pdbx_strand_id
1 'polypeptide(L)'
;MAAPTSRPSAALTGVVERIIFLNEENHYTIAEFRPEALPAKPKGAADRPEMVTITGALPGVECGETLQLTGEWTRHAQHGDQFKIATFKSELPAGVYGIRKYLGSGLVPGIGRVYANKIVDAFGTDTFRILSEESARLRDVPGIGRKRAQAIKSAWDEKRTERELYIFLQTYGVTPSQCVKLVQKYSGQAKHVLLNEPYRVAREIDGIGFKTADRIAINLGFANDAAPRLDAGLIYALETLAEEGHTAFGETELCDHATQMLETNSELVAARIRALVEAKQLVRHPAEGAAPAAPISNLKSQISDPPASRLPPPASSLIQLPTLNRAEQKIADVVGRLTRVGSGLPPIKADAAVEWAEKKAGFEFHELQRRALRSALTHKFTILTGGPGTGKTTILRALVDILRAKKVRVHLAAPTGRAAQRLAETTGGFASTIHRLLKYDPAGGGFVANESAPLATDFLVVDEASMLDARLASALFQAVPSRAHLLLVGDTDQLPSVGAGNVLKDLISVALAGRSEGGRPPISDLPAPNSQIPVTRLDVIYRQKGQSQIVTTAHAINAGDPSIPPAVSEVASVQVWNDLTFIMADSAEDCLQKVIQLCTDFIPRQLKWPHPVNDVQVLAPMHKGVAGVANFNAQLQAALNPPPAHARPGRTEAVRTAGGEFRPGDKVIQLRNDYEKNLFNGDIGVVRAADPGAGTLEIEFDGEKHEFDRGNAGNLSLAYCISIHKSQGSEYPVVIIPLLKAHFMMLQRNLLYTAITRGRKKVYLVGEPAAFGMAVRNNESRQRITHLQQKIRTV
;
A
#
# COMPACT_ATOMS: atom_id res chain seq x y z
N MET A 1 -2.51 20.11 24.72
CA MET A 1 -1.98 19.76 23.39
C MET A 1 -2.28 20.93 22.47
N ALA A 2 -1.30 21.73 22.11
CA ALA A 2 -1.49 22.83 21.17
C ALA A 2 -1.61 22.23 19.76
N ALA A 3 -2.66 22.63 19.05
CA ALA A 3 -2.84 22.32 17.64
C ALA A 3 -1.61 22.77 16.83
N PRO A 4 -1.20 22.06 15.76
CA PRO A 4 -0.13 22.53 14.91
C PRO A 4 -0.56 23.86 14.32
N THR A 5 0.16 24.93 14.63
CA THR A 5 -0.03 26.25 14.05
C THR A 5 0.16 26.14 12.55
N SER A 6 -0.95 26.14 11.80
CA SER A 6 -0.94 26.35 10.36
C SER A 6 -0.24 27.69 10.11
N ARG A 7 0.88 27.68 9.38
CA ARG A 7 1.50 28.92 8.90
C ARG A 7 0.44 29.68 8.12
N PRO A 8 0.29 31.02 8.31
CA PRO A 8 -0.75 31.77 7.63
C PRO A 8 -0.54 31.65 6.12
N SER A 9 -1.58 31.21 5.40
CA SER A 9 -1.57 31.22 3.93
C SER A 9 -1.44 32.67 3.47
N ALA A 10 -0.39 32.95 2.69
CA ALA A 10 -0.17 34.26 2.09
C ALA A 10 -0.90 34.32 0.74
N ALA A 11 -1.45 35.50 0.39
CA ALA A 11 -1.96 35.79 -0.94
C ALA A 11 -0.94 36.62 -1.72
N LEU A 12 -0.82 36.37 -3.03
CA LEU A 12 0.10 37.09 -3.92
C LEU A 12 -0.59 37.29 -5.27
N THR A 13 -0.68 38.54 -5.73
CA THR A 13 -1.25 38.89 -7.03
C THR A 13 -0.16 39.47 -7.91
N GLY A 14 -0.13 39.10 -9.20
CA GLY A 14 0.88 39.59 -10.13
C GLY A 14 0.81 38.89 -11.50
N VAL A 15 1.84 39.04 -12.30
CA VAL A 15 1.94 38.56 -13.69
C VAL A 15 3.01 37.49 -13.83
N VAL A 16 2.72 36.43 -14.57
CA VAL A 16 3.70 35.38 -14.94
C VAL A 16 4.66 35.96 -15.99
N GLU A 17 5.91 36.14 -15.58
CA GLU A 17 6.93 36.71 -16.48
C GLU A 17 7.56 35.66 -17.40
N ARG A 18 7.95 34.52 -16.84
CA ARG A 18 8.57 33.44 -17.59
C ARG A 18 8.33 32.11 -16.92
N ILE A 19 7.94 31.10 -17.67
CA ILE A 19 7.94 29.70 -17.24
C ILE A 19 9.36 29.17 -17.42
N ILE A 20 9.98 28.76 -16.30
CA ILE A 20 11.33 28.20 -16.26
C ILE A 20 11.27 26.69 -16.53
N PHE A 21 10.28 26.03 -15.94
CA PHE A 21 10.07 24.59 -16.06
C PHE A 21 8.57 24.28 -16.05
N LEU A 22 8.16 23.41 -16.94
CA LEU A 22 6.80 22.87 -17.00
C LEU A 22 6.88 21.35 -17.20
N ASN A 23 6.27 20.59 -16.31
CA ASN A 23 6.06 19.17 -16.52
C ASN A 23 4.71 18.97 -17.20
N GLU A 24 4.72 18.45 -18.42
CA GLU A 24 3.52 18.30 -19.26
C GLU A 24 2.53 17.26 -18.70
N GLU A 25 2.99 16.28 -17.90
CA GLU A 25 2.12 15.23 -17.36
C GLU A 25 1.29 15.69 -16.15
N ASN A 26 1.86 16.51 -15.27
CA ASN A 26 1.22 16.94 -14.03
C ASN A 26 1.09 18.44 -13.89
N HIS A 27 1.51 19.21 -14.90
CA HIS A 27 1.55 20.67 -14.98
C HIS A 27 2.27 21.34 -13.78
N TYR A 28 3.18 20.63 -13.13
CA TYR A 28 4.03 21.25 -12.13
C TYR A 28 4.96 22.27 -12.81
N THR A 29 4.79 23.51 -12.38
CA THR A 29 5.42 24.67 -13.02
C THR A 29 6.35 25.37 -12.04
N ILE A 30 7.50 25.79 -12.54
CA ILE A 30 8.39 26.76 -11.88
C ILE A 30 8.41 27.98 -12.79
N ALA A 31 8.01 29.11 -12.26
CA ALA A 31 7.92 30.33 -13.05
C ALA A 31 8.45 31.55 -12.31
N GLU A 32 8.96 32.53 -13.06
CA GLU A 32 9.22 33.90 -12.58
C GLU A 32 7.93 34.69 -12.58
N PHE A 33 7.62 35.29 -11.48
CA PHE A 33 6.39 36.00 -11.22
C PHE A 33 6.69 37.43 -10.75
N ARG A 34 6.02 38.42 -11.36
CA ARG A 34 6.13 39.81 -10.97
C ARG A 34 4.93 40.17 -10.11
N PRO A 35 5.08 40.30 -8.81
CA PRO A 35 3.97 40.68 -7.92
C PRO A 35 3.60 42.14 -8.11
N GLU A 36 2.31 42.46 -8.06
CA GLU A 36 1.79 43.83 -8.07
C GLU A 36 2.10 44.56 -6.77
N ALA A 37 2.06 43.84 -5.63
CA ALA A 37 2.49 44.33 -4.33
C ALA A 37 3.15 43.20 -3.54
N LEU A 38 4.29 43.46 -2.92
CA LEU A 38 4.90 42.54 -1.98
C LEU A 38 4.33 42.78 -0.57
N PRO A 39 4.00 41.73 0.19
CA PRO A 39 3.57 41.89 1.59
C PRO A 39 4.64 42.60 2.42
N ALA A 40 4.20 43.45 3.37
CA ALA A 40 5.07 44.26 4.23
C ALA A 40 6.17 43.43 4.91
N LYS A 41 7.39 43.96 4.90
CA LYS A 41 8.60 43.31 5.49
C LYS A 41 8.52 43.22 7.01
N PRO A 42 8.93 42.08 7.61
CA PRO A 42 9.40 42.12 9.00
C PRO A 42 10.70 42.95 9.08
N LYS A 43 10.83 43.78 10.11
CA LYS A 43 12.03 44.62 10.33
C LYS A 43 13.30 43.76 10.36
N GLY A 44 14.25 44.02 9.43
CA GLY A 44 15.55 43.35 9.38
C GLY A 44 15.81 42.36 8.24
N ALA A 45 14.90 42.19 7.28
CA ALA A 45 15.12 41.31 6.12
C ALA A 45 15.82 42.02 4.96
N ALA A 46 16.71 41.30 4.22
CA ALA A 46 17.39 41.76 3.01
C ALA A 46 16.38 42.18 1.92
N ASP A 47 16.82 43.01 0.95
CA ASP A 47 15.95 43.44 -0.15
C ASP A 47 15.37 42.23 -0.92
N ARG A 48 14.03 42.20 -1.08
CA ARG A 48 13.40 41.19 -1.90
C ARG A 48 13.57 41.55 -3.38
N PRO A 49 13.84 40.54 -4.25
CA PRO A 49 13.96 40.80 -5.69
C PRO A 49 12.61 41.27 -6.24
N GLU A 50 12.64 42.07 -7.31
CA GLU A 50 11.46 42.51 -8.07
C GLU A 50 10.65 41.32 -8.61
N MET A 51 11.28 40.18 -8.77
CA MET A 51 10.72 38.94 -9.30
C MET A 51 10.71 37.86 -8.22
N VAL A 52 9.62 37.10 -8.15
CA VAL A 52 9.42 35.98 -7.20
C VAL A 52 9.38 34.68 -7.99
N THR A 53 10.11 33.67 -7.54
CA THR A 53 9.93 32.31 -8.06
C THR A 53 8.70 31.67 -7.44
N ILE A 54 7.74 31.29 -8.26
CA ILE A 54 6.55 30.57 -7.87
C ILE A 54 6.66 29.10 -8.28
N THR A 55 6.18 28.20 -7.43
CA THR A 55 6.23 26.74 -7.69
C THR A 55 4.90 26.08 -7.35
N GLY A 56 4.40 25.23 -8.23
CA GLY A 56 3.16 24.47 -8.01
C GLY A 56 2.52 24.00 -9.30
N ALA A 57 1.40 23.28 -9.22
CA ALA A 57 0.65 22.89 -10.39
C ALA A 57 -0.15 24.10 -10.92
N LEU A 58 0.17 24.53 -12.15
CA LEU A 58 -0.44 25.66 -12.83
C LEU A 58 -0.99 25.23 -14.21
N PRO A 59 -2.02 24.35 -14.25
CA PRO A 59 -2.57 23.87 -15.51
C PRO A 59 -3.19 25.03 -16.33
N GLY A 60 -2.82 25.11 -17.61
CA GLY A 60 -3.36 26.09 -18.53
C GLY A 60 -2.91 27.54 -18.31
N VAL A 61 -1.96 27.76 -17.40
CA VAL A 61 -1.39 29.11 -17.14
C VAL A 61 -0.24 29.39 -18.08
N GLU A 62 -0.21 30.61 -18.56
CA GLU A 62 0.74 31.06 -19.57
C GLU A 62 1.48 32.35 -19.19
N CYS A 63 2.60 32.60 -19.88
CA CYS A 63 3.32 33.86 -19.70
C CYS A 63 2.44 35.07 -20.03
N GLY A 64 2.42 36.07 -19.19
CA GLY A 64 1.66 37.28 -19.31
C GLY A 64 0.30 37.29 -18.61
N GLU A 65 -0.18 36.14 -18.12
CA GLU A 65 -1.42 36.07 -17.32
C GLU A 65 -1.25 36.71 -15.95
N THR A 66 -2.32 37.29 -15.47
CA THR A 66 -2.40 37.79 -14.09
C THR A 66 -2.94 36.69 -13.21
N LEU A 67 -2.18 36.32 -12.19
CA LEU A 67 -2.57 35.30 -11.23
C LEU A 67 -2.82 35.89 -9.85
N GLN A 68 -3.92 35.46 -9.24
CA GLN A 68 -4.16 35.57 -7.80
C GLN A 68 -3.78 34.23 -7.18
N LEU A 69 -2.71 34.21 -6.39
CA LEU A 69 -2.13 33.02 -5.80
C LEU A 69 -2.44 32.98 -4.29
N THR A 70 -2.75 31.80 -3.77
CA THR A 70 -2.71 31.52 -2.32
C THR A 70 -1.72 30.40 -2.07
N GLY A 71 -0.92 30.54 -1.05
CA GLY A 71 0.13 29.56 -0.78
C GLY A 71 1.01 29.92 0.41
N GLU A 72 2.16 29.33 0.47
CA GLU A 72 3.13 29.53 1.55
C GLU A 72 4.52 29.90 1.00
N TRP A 73 5.21 30.76 1.74
CA TRP A 73 6.61 31.04 1.45
C TRP A 73 7.48 29.90 1.92
N THR A 74 8.30 29.37 1.03
CA THR A 74 9.26 28.30 1.31
C THR A 74 10.65 28.77 0.92
N ARG A 75 11.66 28.38 1.69
CA ARG A 75 13.05 28.71 1.36
C ARG A 75 13.74 27.51 0.75
N HIS A 76 14.14 27.66 -0.51
CA HIS A 76 14.91 26.64 -1.19
C HIS A 76 16.40 26.89 -0.98
N ALA A 77 17.17 25.82 -0.65
CA ALA A 77 18.58 25.97 -0.27
C ALA A 77 19.47 26.58 -1.36
N GLN A 78 19.12 26.38 -2.66
CA GLN A 78 19.91 26.87 -3.80
C GLN A 78 19.24 28.03 -4.56
N HIS A 79 17.92 28.18 -4.45
CA HIS A 79 17.15 29.14 -5.26
C HIS A 79 16.47 30.22 -4.40
N GLY A 80 16.82 30.31 -3.11
CA GLY A 80 16.29 31.33 -2.21
C GLY A 80 14.81 31.16 -1.86
N ASP A 81 14.16 32.28 -1.58
CA ASP A 81 12.75 32.28 -1.19
C ASP A 81 11.86 32.02 -2.42
N GLN A 82 10.95 31.05 -2.29
CA GLN A 82 9.99 30.66 -3.33
C GLN A 82 8.59 30.68 -2.75
N PHE A 83 7.59 31.00 -3.57
CA PHE A 83 6.19 30.92 -3.19
C PHE A 83 5.59 29.61 -3.70
N LYS A 84 5.30 28.71 -2.79
CA LYS A 84 4.65 27.42 -3.09
C LYS A 84 3.15 27.60 -3.15
N ILE A 85 2.58 27.38 -4.33
CA ILE A 85 1.18 27.61 -4.65
C ILE A 85 0.32 26.47 -4.10
N ALA A 86 -0.73 26.80 -3.34
CA ALA A 86 -1.79 25.88 -2.94
C ALA A 86 -3.00 25.96 -3.88
N THR A 87 -3.44 27.21 -4.19
CA THR A 87 -4.51 27.48 -5.17
C THR A 87 -4.16 28.73 -5.98
N PHE A 88 -4.71 28.83 -7.18
CA PHE A 88 -4.56 30.02 -8.02
C PHE A 88 -5.85 30.33 -8.76
N LYS A 89 -6.03 31.59 -9.12
CA LYS A 89 -7.05 32.06 -10.05
C LYS A 89 -6.34 32.83 -11.17
N SER A 90 -6.56 32.43 -12.40
CA SER A 90 -6.00 33.11 -13.56
C SER A 90 -6.99 34.09 -14.16
N GLU A 91 -6.50 35.28 -14.53
CA GLU A 91 -7.25 36.30 -15.25
C GLU A 91 -6.45 36.69 -16.49
N LEU A 92 -7.19 36.99 -17.59
CA LEU A 92 -6.55 37.49 -18.78
C LEU A 92 -5.91 38.85 -18.50
N PRO A 93 -4.73 39.13 -19.05
CA PRO A 93 -4.06 40.41 -18.83
C PRO A 93 -4.91 41.58 -19.41
N ALA A 94 -5.17 42.58 -18.59
CA ALA A 94 -5.91 43.76 -18.96
C ALA A 94 -5.04 44.81 -19.69
N GLY A 95 -3.71 44.78 -19.45
CA GLY A 95 -2.80 45.78 -20.02
C GLY A 95 -2.13 45.34 -21.33
N VAL A 96 -1.85 46.30 -22.22
CA VAL A 96 -1.19 46.08 -23.54
C VAL A 96 0.08 45.23 -23.41
N TYR A 97 0.89 45.47 -22.39
CA TYR A 97 2.12 44.70 -22.16
C TYR A 97 1.83 43.22 -21.92
N GLY A 98 0.92 42.90 -21.00
CA GLY A 98 0.51 41.52 -20.68
C GLY A 98 -0.12 40.82 -21.89
N ILE A 99 -1.01 41.51 -22.63
CA ILE A 99 -1.66 41.00 -23.84
C ILE A 99 -0.62 40.62 -24.89
N ARG A 100 0.39 41.50 -25.08
CA ARG A 100 1.49 41.28 -26.05
C ARG A 100 2.32 40.06 -25.68
N LYS A 101 2.62 39.91 -24.42
CA LYS A 101 3.40 38.81 -23.86
C LYS A 101 2.62 37.49 -23.98
N TYR A 102 1.36 37.51 -23.57
CA TYR A 102 0.45 36.38 -23.66
C TYR A 102 0.33 35.81 -25.07
N LEU A 103 0.02 36.65 -26.03
CA LEU A 103 -0.09 36.24 -27.43
C LEU A 103 1.26 35.85 -28.06
N GLY A 104 2.35 36.46 -27.58
CA GLY A 104 3.71 36.19 -28.07
C GLY A 104 4.36 34.94 -27.50
N SER A 105 3.74 34.27 -26.53
CA SER A 105 4.24 33.04 -25.91
C SER A 105 4.22 31.81 -26.82
N GLY A 106 3.48 31.88 -27.95
CA GLY A 106 3.32 30.78 -28.91
C GLY A 106 2.08 29.91 -28.67
N LEU A 107 1.26 30.28 -27.70
CA LEU A 107 0.03 29.63 -27.30
C LEU A 107 -1.02 29.45 -28.38
N VAL A 108 -1.15 30.48 -29.21
CA VAL A 108 -2.13 30.46 -30.28
C VAL A 108 -1.41 30.09 -31.56
N PRO A 109 -1.61 28.89 -32.12
CA PRO A 109 -1.02 28.50 -33.38
C PRO A 109 -1.27 29.56 -34.44
N GLY A 110 -0.19 30.03 -35.06
CA GLY A 110 -0.23 31.11 -36.05
C GLY A 110 0.02 32.54 -35.51
N ILE A 111 0.13 32.71 -34.17
CA ILE A 111 0.56 33.98 -33.56
C ILE A 111 1.94 33.75 -32.89
N GLY A 112 3.03 34.10 -33.59
CA GLY A 112 4.34 34.24 -32.96
C GLY A 112 4.55 35.69 -32.50
N ARG A 113 5.70 35.96 -31.83
CA ARG A 113 6.03 37.30 -31.29
C ARG A 113 5.80 38.45 -32.26
N VAL A 114 6.13 38.24 -33.54
CA VAL A 114 5.95 39.29 -34.59
C VAL A 114 4.48 39.60 -34.81
N TYR A 115 3.64 38.62 -34.95
CA TYR A 115 2.21 38.80 -35.16
C TYR A 115 1.49 39.27 -33.89
N ALA A 116 1.91 38.79 -32.70
CA ALA A 116 1.40 39.28 -31.43
C ALA A 116 1.61 40.80 -31.32
N ASN A 117 2.82 41.29 -31.66
CA ASN A 117 3.11 42.73 -31.68
C ASN A 117 2.17 43.47 -32.64
N LYS A 118 2.08 43.00 -33.90
CA LYS A 118 1.23 43.66 -34.92
C LYS A 118 -0.25 43.69 -34.55
N ILE A 119 -0.77 42.60 -33.95
CA ILE A 119 -2.17 42.52 -33.50
C ILE A 119 -2.43 43.50 -32.36
N VAL A 120 -1.53 43.50 -31.35
CA VAL A 120 -1.68 44.37 -30.19
C VAL A 120 -1.41 45.84 -30.55
N ASP A 121 -0.53 46.14 -31.51
CA ASP A 121 -0.35 47.49 -32.03
C ASP A 121 -1.60 48.00 -32.77
N ALA A 122 -2.35 47.14 -33.48
CA ALA A 122 -3.55 47.48 -34.17
C ALA A 122 -4.77 47.63 -33.26
N PHE A 123 -4.87 46.84 -32.20
CA PHE A 123 -6.10 46.72 -31.41
C PHE A 123 -5.97 47.09 -29.94
N GLY A 124 -4.72 47.25 -29.42
CA GLY A 124 -4.45 47.63 -28.02
C GLY A 124 -5.10 46.69 -26.98
N THR A 125 -5.81 47.26 -26.04
CA THR A 125 -6.55 46.54 -24.99
C THR A 125 -7.78 45.76 -25.51
N ASP A 126 -8.30 46.10 -26.68
CA ASP A 126 -9.43 45.41 -27.31
C ASP A 126 -9.05 44.10 -28.00
N THR A 127 -7.76 43.75 -28.03
CA THR A 127 -7.24 42.58 -28.75
C THR A 127 -8.00 41.28 -28.40
N PHE A 128 -8.26 41.01 -27.12
CA PHE A 128 -8.95 39.79 -26.71
C PHE A 128 -10.43 39.79 -27.08
N ARG A 129 -11.07 40.95 -27.05
CA ARG A 129 -12.45 41.11 -27.50
C ARG A 129 -12.54 40.83 -29.00
N ILE A 130 -11.62 41.39 -29.78
CA ILE A 130 -11.57 41.18 -31.23
C ILE A 130 -11.30 39.73 -31.58
N LEU A 131 -10.37 39.05 -30.88
CA LEU A 131 -10.12 37.61 -31.07
C LEU A 131 -11.38 36.77 -30.78
N SER A 132 -12.15 37.16 -29.76
CA SER A 132 -13.34 36.44 -29.30
C SER A 132 -14.58 36.71 -30.15
N GLU A 133 -14.87 37.99 -30.44
CA GLU A 133 -16.16 38.44 -30.97
C GLU A 133 -16.10 38.98 -32.43
N GLU A 134 -14.97 39.57 -32.81
CA GLU A 134 -14.81 40.25 -34.09
C GLU A 134 -13.62 39.73 -34.89
N SER A 135 -13.36 38.42 -34.86
CA SER A 135 -12.16 37.80 -35.46
C SER A 135 -11.95 38.07 -36.97
N ALA A 136 -13.00 38.52 -37.67
CA ALA A 136 -12.90 38.95 -39.05
C ALA A 136 -11.95 40.16 -39.22
N ARG A 137 -11.83 41.02 -38.19
CA ARG A 137 -10.96 42.20 -38.17
C ARG A 137 -9.47 41.86 -38.07
N LEU A 138 -9.13 40.63 -37.72
CA LEU A 138 -7.74 40.19 -37.78
C LEU A 138 -7.11 40.31 -39.15
N ARG A 139 -7.93 40.42 -40.22
CA ARG A 139 -7.46 40.64 -41.57
C ARG A 139 -6.96 42.09 -41.81
N ASP A 140 -7.32 42.99 -40.91
CA ASP A 140 -6.85 44.37 -40.99
C ASP A 140 -5.37 44.48 -40.59
N VAL A 141 -4.80 43.41 -39.98
CA VAL A 141 -3.41 43.35 -39.58
C VAL A 141 -2.55 42.87 -40.73
N PRO A 142 -1.52 43.63 -41.14
CA PRO A 142 -0.65 43.29 -42.24
C PRO A 142 0.02 41.91 -42.09
N GLY A 143 -0.25 40.99 -43.05
CA GLY A 143 0.26 39.61 -43.07
C GLY A 143 -0.65 38.56 -42.46
N ILE A 144 -1.87 38.89 -42.03
CA ILE A 144 -2.91 37.95 -41.57
C ILE A 144 -3.99 37.84 -42.67
N GLY A 145 -3.88 36.81 -43.49
CA GLY A 145 -4.91 36.46 -44.49
C GLY A 145 -6.03 35.58 -43.90
N ARG A 146 -7.06 35.31 -44.71
CA ARG A 146 -8.30 34.60 -44.31
C ARG A 146 -8.02 33.25 -43.61
N LYS A 147 -7.10 32.42 -44.17
CA LYS A 147 -6.77 31.11 -43.61
C LYS A 147 -6.11 31.21 -42.20
N ARG A 148 -5.21 32.20 -42.05
CA ARG A 148 -4.54 32.44 -40.79
C ARG A 148 -5.48 33.01 -39.72
N ALA A 149 -6.34 33.93 -40.08
CA ALA A 149 -7.36 34.49 -39.19
C ALA A 149 -8.28 33.37 -38.63
N GLN A 150 -8.68 32.44 -39.51
CA GLN A 150 -9.51 31.29 -39.15
C GLN A 150 -8.77 30.35 -38.19
N ALA A 151 -7.50 30.00 -38.46
CA ALA A 151 -6.69 29.14 -37.60
C ALA A 151 -6.47 29.78 -36.22
N ILE A 152 -6.19 31.08 -36.16
CA ILE A 152 -6.05 31.85 -34.92
C ILE A 152 -7.35 31.80 -34.11
N LYS A 153 -8.50 32.00 -34.77
CA LYS A 153 -9.81 31.96 -34.10
C LYS A 153 -10.09 30.59 -33.50
N SER A 154 -9.89 29.50 -34.25
CA SER A 154 -10.12 28.14 -33.76
C SER A 154 -9.24 27.82 -32.56
N ALA A 155 -7.94 28.10 -32.61
CA ALA A 155 -7.02 27.89 -31.51
C ALA A 155 -7.34 28.76 -30.28
N TRP A 156 -7.79 30.01 -30.53
CA TRP A 156 -8.24 30.89 -29.44
C TRP A 156 -9.47 30.35 -28.71
N ASP A 157 -10.48 29.88 -29.46
CA ASP A 157 -11.71 29.32 -28.88
C ASP A 157 -11.46 28.03 -28.11
N GLU A 158 -10.57 27.16 -28.61
CA GLU A 158 -10.17 25.93 -27.91
C GLU A 158 -9.54 26.25 -26.56
N LYS A 159 -8.56 27.16 -26.54
CA LYS A 159 -7.89 27.57 -25.29
C LYS A 159 -8.82 28.26 -24.30
N ARG A 160 -9.79 29.03 -24.80
CA ARG A 160 -10.81 29.64 -23.95
C ARG A 160 -11.68 28.58 -23.26
N THR A 161 -12.15 27.60 -24.05
CA THR A 161 -12.98 26.51 -23.53
C THR A 161 -12.26 25.70 -22.46
N GLU A 162 -10.99 25.38 -22.67
CA GLU A 162 -10.16 24.68 -21.70
C GLU A 162 -10.01 25.49 -20.39
N ARG A 163 -9.72 26.78 -20.47
CA ARG A 163 -9.61 27.67 -19.31
C ARG A 163 -10.92 27.77 -18.53
N GLU A 164 -12.04 27.98 -19.23
CA GLU A 164 -13.36 28.04 -18.59
C GLU A 164 -13.67 26.74 -17.83
N LEU A 165 -13.25 25.59 -18.38
CA LEU A 165 -13.38 24.30 -17.74
C LEU A 165 -12.54 24.22 -16.46
N TYR A 166 -11.26 24.62 -16.48
CA TYR A 166 -10.42 24.64 -15.28
C TYR A 166 -10.97 25.55 -14.18
N ILE A 167 -11.42 26.77 -14.55
CA ILE A 167 -12.05 27.70 -13.59
C ILE A 167 -13.30 27.06 -12.97
N PHE A 168 -14.16 26.45 -13.79
CA PHE A 168 -15.34 25.74 -13.31
C PHE A 168 -14.97 24.65 -12.31
N LEU A 169 -14.03 23.75 -12.66
CA LEU A 169 -13.61 22.67 -11.80
C LEU A 169 -13.06 23.16 -10.45
N GLN A 170 -12.23 24.19 -10.46
CA GLN A 170 -11.66 24.77 -9.25
C GLN A 170 -12.70 25.45 -8.37
N THR A 171 -13.72 26.08 -8.95
CA THR A 171 -14.82 26.70 -8.19
C THR A 171 -15.55 25.68 -7.31
N TYR A 172 -15.64 24.42 -7.74
CA TYR A 172 -16.28 23.35 -6.97
C TYR A 172 -15.29 22.55 -6.12
N GLY A 173 -14.06 23.05 -5.91
CA GLY A 173 -13.10 22.48 -4.98
C GLY A 173 -12.24 21.37 -5.54
N VAL A 174 -12.16 21.24 -6.87
CA VAL A 174 -11.21 20.35 -7.54
C VAL A 174 -9.82 20.98 -7.51
N THR A 175 -8.83 20.26 -7.05
CA THR A 175 -7.45 20.78 -7.02
C THR A 175 -6.85 20.85 -8.43
N PRO A 176 -5.84 21.70 -8.68
CA PRO A 176 -5.23 21.82 -10.00
C PRO A 176 -4.75 20.49 -10.61
N SER A 177 -4.09 19.65 -9.82
CA SER A 177 -3.64 18.34 -10.30
C SER A 177 -4.80 17.37 -10.61
N GLN A 178 -5.91 17.48 -9.90
CA GLN A 178 -7.13 16.72 -10.19
C GLN A 178 -7.84 17.24 -11.44
N CYS A 179 -7.84 18.55 -11.65
CA CYS A 179 -8.37 19.16 -12.89
C CYS A 179 -7.70 18.58 -14.14
N VAL A 180 -6.36 18.48 -14.11
CA VAL A 180 -5.61 17.88 -15.22
C VAL A 180 -6.07 16.47 -15.54
N LYS A 181 -6.16 15.62 -14.52
CA LYS A 181 -6.60 14.21 -14.68
C LYS A 181 -8.04 14.12 -15.23
N LEU A 182 -8.93 15.01 -14.74
CA LEU A 182 -10.31 15.08 -15.22
C LEU A 182 -10.38 15.47 -16.71
N VAL A 183 -9.62 16.49 -17.09
CA VAL A 183 -9.58 16.95 -18.47
C VAL A 183 -8.92 15.90 -19.38
N GLN A 184 -7.83 15.28 -18.97
CA GLN A 184 -7.19 14.18 -19.71
C GLN A 184 -8.14 13.00 -19.93
N LYS A 185 -8.94 12.63 -18.91
CA LYS A 185 -9.85 11.48 -18.98
C LYS A 185 -11.12 11.76 -19.79
N TYR A 186 -11.75 12.92 -19.58
CA TYR A 186 -13.08 13.24 -20.14
C TYR A 186 -13.07 14.33 -21.20
N SER A 187 -11.94 15.01 -21.41
CA SER A 187 -11.82 16.13 -22.35
C SER A 187 -12.93 17.17 -22.13
N GLY A 188 -13.58 17.64 -23.18
CA GLY A 188 -14.69 18.61 -23.10
C GLY A 188 -15.93 18.13 -22.31
N GLN A 189 -16.06 16.84 -22.03
CA GLN A 189 -17.18 16.28 -21.26
C GLN A 189 -16.96 16.37 -19.73
N ALA A 190 -15.79 16.77 -19.24
CA ALA A 190 -15.47 16.79 -17.82
C ALA A 190 -16.49 17.59 -16.99
N LYS A 191 -16.97 18.74 -17.50
CA LYS A 191 -18.03 19.55 -16.87
C LYS A 191 -19.34 18.77 -16.77
N HIS A 192 -19.77 18.12 -17.84
CA HIS A 192 -21.01 17.35 -17.89
C HIS A 192 -20.96 16.16 -16.93
N VAL A 193 -19.86 15.43 -16.91
CA VAL A 193 -19.67 14.29 -15.98
C VAL A 193 -19.71 14.77 -14.53
N LEU A 194 -19.03 15.86 -14.22
CA LEU A 194 -19.02 16.37 -12.84
C LEU A 194 -20.40 16.86 -12.38
N LEU A 195 -21.16 17.51 -13.26
CA LEU A 195 -22.50 18.02 -12.96
C LEU A 195 -23.56 16.92 -12.80
N ASN A 196 -23.45 15.82 -13.54
CA ASN A 196 -24.51 14.81 -13.58
C ASN A 196 -24.10 13.50 -12.87
N GLU A 197 -22.83 13.17 -12.87
CA GLU A 197 -22.31 11.91 -12.34
C GLU A 197 -21.04 12.11 -11.46
N PRO A 198 -21.06 12.97 -10.42
CA PRO A 198 -19.86 13.32 -9.66
C PRO A 198 -19.17 12.10 -9.02
N TYR A 199 -19.93 11.08 -8.65
CA TYR A 199 -19.39 9.86 -8.03
C TYR A 199 -18.75 8.90 -9.05
N ARG A 200 -18.99 9.08 -10.34
CA ARG A 200 -18.27 8.36 -11.39
C ARG A 200 -16.80 8.74 -11.41
N VAL A 201 -16.51 10.01 -11.11
CA VAL A 201 -15.13 10.53 -11.02
C VAL A 201 -14.32 9.81 -9.94
N ALA A 202 -14.94 9.47 -8.80
CA ALA A 202 -14.27 8.73 -7.73
C ALA A 202 -13.86 7.31 -8.12
N ARG A 203 -14.57 6.70 -9.08
CA ARG A 203 -14.29 5.34 -9.55
C ARG A 203 -13.31 5.29 -10.72
N GLU A 204 -13.22 6.35 -11.52
CA GLU A 204 -12.49 6.33 -12.79
C GLU A 204 -11.18 7.15 -12.76
N ILE A 205 -10.93 7.94 -11.70
CA ILE A 205 -9.75 8.81 -11.61
C ILE A 205 -8.95 8.55 -10.34
N ASP A 206 -7.75 8.03 -10.51
CA ASP A 206 -6.82 7.83 -9.41
C ASP A 206 -6.48 9.13 -8.68
N GLY A 207 -6.67 9.11 -7.34
CA GLY A 207 -6.43 10.26 -6.47
C GLY A 207 -7.63 11.19 -6.28
N ILE A 208 -8.82 10.84 -6.83
CA ILE A 208 -10.10 11.43 -6.47
C ILE A 208 -10.95 10.35 -5.81
N GLY A 209 -10.85 10.19 -4.50
CA GLY A 209 -11.68 9.24 -3.75
C GLY A 209 -13.08 9.77 -3.44
N PHE A 210 -13.93 8.90 -2.87
CA PHE A 210 -15.32 9.22 -2.50
C PHE A 210 -15.45 10.55 -1.72
N LYS A 211 -14.66 10.77 -0.68
CA LYS A 211 -14.72 12.00 0.14
C LYS A 211 -14.53 13.28 -0.68
N THR A 212 -13.67 13.25 -1.68
CA THR A 212 -13.45 14.41 -2.56
C THR A 212 -14.62 14.58 -3.53
N ALA A 213 -15.09 13.51 -4.14
CA ALA A 213 -16.25 13.54 -5.04
C ALA A 213 -17.54 13.95 -4.29
N ASP A 214 -17.73 13.49 -3.07
CA ASP A 214 -18.87 13.83 -2.21
C ASP A 214 -18.88 15.32 -1.87
N ARG A 215 -17.74 15.88 -1.47
CA ARG A 215 -17.61 17.32 -1.23
C ARG A 215 -17.93 18.14 -2.49
N ILE A 216 -17.48 17.69 -3.65
CA ILE A 216 -17.77 18.34 -4.93
C ILE A 216 -19.27 18.25 -5.24
N ALA A 217 -19.89 17.07 -5.05
CA ALA A 217 -21.31 16.86 -5.28
C ALA A 217 -22.19 17.76 -4.38
N ILE A 218 -21.86 17.84 -3.10
CA ILE A 218 -22.55 18.74 -2.14
C ILE A 218 -22.40 20.19 -2.59
N ASN A 219 -21.21 20.63 -3.00
CA ASN A 219 -20.98 21.98 -3.50
C ASN A 219 -21.76 22.28 -4.80
N LEU A 220 -22.04 21.24 -5.59
CA LEU A 220 -22.89 21.33 -6.80
C LEU A 220 -24.39 21.33 -6.46
N GLY A 221 -24.77 21.17 -5.19
CA GLY A 221 -26.17 21.19 -4.75
C GLY A 221 -26.85 19.82 -4.74
N PHE A 222 -26.10 18.72 -4.79
CA PHE A 222 -26.70 17.39 -4.61
C PHE A 222 -27.24 17.26 -3.19
N ALA A 223 -28.44 16.69 -3.06
CA ALA A 223 -29.06 16.46 -1.76
C ALA A 223 -28.31 15.40 -0.95
N ASN A 224 -28.28 15.57 0.37
CA ASN A 224 -27.61 14.64 1.29
C ASN A 224 -28.17 13.21 1.24
N ASP A 225 -29.42 13.05 0.87
CA ASP A 225 -30.16 11.79 0.73
C ASP A 225 -30.28 11.29 -0.72
N ALA A 226 -29.58 11.94 -1.66
CA ALA A 226 -29.61 11.56 -3.07
C ALA A 226 -29.14 10.12 -3.26
N ALA A 227 -29.92 9.30 -4.00
CA ALA A 227 -29.61 7.91 -4.25
C ALA A 227 -28.17 7.66 -4.80
N PRO A 228 -27.65 8.44 -5.77
CA PRO A 228 -26.28 8.27 -6.24
C PRO A 228 -25.22 8.49 -5.14
N ARG A 229 -25.48 9.40 -4.19
CA ARG A 229 -24.61 9.64 -3.04
C ARG A 229 -24.57 8.44 -2.11
N LEU A 230 -25.76 7.95 -1.73
CA LEU A 230 -25.89 6.80 -0.84
C LEU A 230 -25.28 5.54 -1.45
N ASP A 231 -25.50 5.28 -2.74
CA ASP A 231 -24.91 4.16 -3.47
C ASP A 231 -23.40 4.19 -3.48
N ALA A 232 -22.83 5.33 -3.86
CA ALA A 232 -21.38 5.53 -3.87
C ALA A 232 -20.79 5.45 -2.46
N GLY A 233 -21.48 5.98 -1.47
CA GLY A 233 -21.09 5.90 -0.06
C GLY A 233 -21.09 4.49 0.49
N LEU A 234 -22.08 3.67 0.14
CA LEU A 234 -22.14 2.25 0.53
C LEU A 234 -21.00 1.43 -0.09
N ILE A 235 -20.71 1.64 -1.38
CA ILE A 235 -19.58 1.00 -2.04
C ILE A 235 -18.28 1.42 -1.37
N TYR A 236 -18.10 2.71 -1.11
CA TYR A 236 -16.92 3.24 -0.42
C TYR A 236 -16.77 2.70 1.01
N ALA A 237 -17.86 2.56 1.76
CA ALA A 237 -17.84 1.95 3.09
C ALA A 237 -17.30 0.51 3.02
N LEU A 238 -17.78 -0.30 2.07
CA LEU A 238 -17.29 -1.67 1.85
C LEU A 238 -15.84 -1.70 1.35
N GLU A 239 -15.41 -0.75 0.52
CA GLU A 239 -14.02 -0.62 0.09
C GLU A 239 -13.10 -0.29 1.28
N THR A 240 -13.51 0.63 2.16
CA THR A 240 -12.78 0.96 3.39
C THR A 240 -12.68 -0.24 4.33
N LEU A 241 -13.78 -0.99 4.49
CA LEU A 241 -13.78 -2.23 5.26
C LEU A 241 -12.90 -3.33 4.63
N ALA A 242 -12.80 -3.33 3.29
CA ALA A 242 -11.87 -4.22 2.58
C ALA A 242 -10.41 -3.82 2.79
N GLU A 243 -10.09 -2.53 2.89
CA GLU A 243 -8.75 -2.05 3.30
C GLU A 243 -8.40 -2.47 4.74
N GLU A 244 -9.41 -2.60 5.62
CA GLU A 244 -9.27 -3.18 6.97
C GLU A 244 -9.13 -4.71 6.96
N GLY A 245 -9.31 -5.34 5.81
CA GLY A 245 -9.12 -6.77 5.58
C GLY A 245 -10.40 -7.61 5.51
N HIS A 246 -11.59 -7.01 5.64
CA HIS A 246 -12.85 -7.71 5.51
C HIS A 246 -13.16 -8.02 4.03
N THR A 247 -13.76 -9.17 3.71
CA THR A 247 -14.29 -9.45 2.37
C THR A 247 -15.79 -9.32 2.31
N ALA A 248 -16.46 -9.48 3.45
CA ALA A 248 -17.89 -9.32 3.64
C ALA A 248 -18.15 -8.55 4.94
N PHE A 249 -19.36 -8.03 5.11
CA PHE A 249 -19.73 -7.34 6.34
C PHE A 249 -21.19 -7.56 6.68
N GLY A 250 -21.54 -7.59 7.98
CA GLY A 250 -22.92 -7.75 8.43
C GLY A 250 -23.80 -6.62 7.88
N GLU A 251 -24.99 -6.95 7.40
CA GLU A 251 -25.89 -5.97 6.77
C GLU A 251 -26.33 -4.88 7.75
N THR A 252 -26.60 -5.25 9.00
CA THR A 252 -26.99 -4.29 10.05
C THR A 252 -25.83 -3.36 10.39
N GLU A 253 -24.65 -3.92 10.63
CA GLU A 253 -23.45 -3.16 10.98
C GLU A 253 -23.00 -2.26 9.82
N LEU A 254 -23.17 -2.70 8.56
CA LEU A 254 -22.91 -1.90 7.37
C LEU A 254 -23.90 -0.73 7.29
N CYS A 255 -25.17 -0.98 7.56
CA CYS A 255 -26.19 0.05 7.60
C CYS A 255 -25.88 1.13 8.63
N ASP A 256 -25.53 0.73 9.85
CA ASP A 256 -25.14 1.65 10.92
C ASP A 256 -23.88 2.45 10.58
N HIS A 257 -22.85 1.79 10.08
CA HIS A 257 -21.60 2.43 9.69
C HIS A 257 -21.81 3.45 8.55
N ALA A 258 -22.55 3.07 7.51
CA ALA A 258 -22.86 3.96 6.39
C ALA A 258 -23.77 5.12 6.80
N THR A 259 -24.74 4.87 7.68
CA THR A 259 -25.63 5.91 8.26
C THR A 259 -24.81 6.99 8.99
N GLN A 260 -23.88 6.56 9.84
CA GLN A 260 -22.99 7.47 10.57
C GLN A 260 -22.03 8.20 9.63
N MET A 261 -21.41 7.50 8.66
CA MET A 261 -20.45 8.08 7.72
C MET A 261 -21.09 9.13 6.79
N LEU A 262 -22.33 8.89 6.35
CA LEU A 262 -23.05 9.74 5.40
C LEU A 262 -23.97 10.76 6.09
N GLU A 263 -24.08 10.70 7.42
CA GLU A 263 -24.94 11.57 8.22
C GLU A 263 -26.40 11.59 7.69
N THR A 264 -26.97 10.39 7.48
CA THR A 264 -28.29 10.22 6.87
C THR A 264 -29.18 9.27 7.68
N ASN A 265 -30.38 8.95 7.17
CA ASN A 265 -31.32 8.05 7.83
C ASN A 265 -31.03 6.58 7.50
N SER A 266 -31.05 5.72 8.53
CA SER A 266 -30.80 4.27 8.40
C SER A 266 -31.79 3.55 7.48
N GLU A 267 -33.07 3.98 7.44
CA GLU A 267 -34.08 3.39 6.56
C GLU A 267 -33.76 3.62 5.08
N LEU A 268 -33.24 4.82 4.73
CA LEU A 268 -32.80 5.14 3.38
C LEU A 268 -31.58 4.30 3.00
N VAL A 269 -30.61 4.17 3.90
CA VAL A 269 -29.43 3.32 3.68
C VAL A 269 -29.83 1.87 3.46
N ALA A 270 -30.71 1.32 4.31
CA ALA A 270 -31.22 -0.06 4.16
C ALA A 270 -31.99 -0.27 2.85
N ALA A 271 -32.77 0.73 2.41
CA ALA A 271 -33.45 0.69 1.12
C ALA A 271 -32.45 0.68 -0.05
N ARG A 272 -31.34 1.46 0.05
CA ARG A 272 -30.31 1.47 -0.99
C ARG A 272 -29.51 0.17 -1.02
N ILE A 273 -29.21 -0.43 0.13
CA ILE A 273 -28.56 -1.77 0.16
C ILE A 273 -29.43 -2.77 -0.63
N ARG A 274 -30.75 -2.81 -0.39
CA ARG A 274 -31.67 -3.69 -1.14
C ARG A 274 -31.61 -3.42 -2.64
N ALA A 275 -31.71 -2.14 -3.04
CA ALA A 275 -31.68 -1.76 -4.46
C ALA A 275 -30.34 -2.13 -5.13
N LEU A 276 -29.20 -1.95 -4.45
CA LEU A 276 -27.89 -2.34 -4.97
C LEU A 276 -27.73 -3.85 -5.09
N VAL A 277 -28.33 -4.63 -4.20
CA VAL A 277 -28.38 -6.10 -4.29
C VAL A 277 -29.23 -6.54 -5.49
N GLU A 278 -30.41 -5.95 -5.67
CA GLU A 278 -31.26 -6.20 -6.85
C GLU A 278 -30.56 -5.84 -8.16
N ALA A 279 -29.82 -4.72 -8.18
CA ALA A 279 -29.01 -4.29 -9.31
C ALA A 279 -27.71 -5.09 -9.50
N LYS A 280 -27.44 -6.12 -8.66
CA LYS A 280 -26.22 -6.95 -8.67
C LYS A 280 -24.91 -6.16 -8.47
N GLN A 281 -25.01 -4.96 -7.93
CA GLN A 281 -23.85 -4.15 -7.53
C GLN A 281 -23.32 -4.55 -6.15
N LEU A 282 -24.13 -5.20 -5.34
CA LEU A 282 -23.75 -5.87 -4.10
C LEU A 282 -24.26 -7.32 -4.11
N VAL A 283 -23.62 -8.16 -3.31
CA VAL A 283 -24.03 -9.57 -3.11
C VAL A 283 -24.46 -9.75 -1.67
N ARG A 284 -25.66 -10.29 -1.45
CA ARG A 284 -26.17 -10.65 -0.14
C ARG A 284 -26.04 -12.15 0.08
N HIS A 285 -25.51 -12.54 1.21
CA HIS A 285 -25.47 -13.92 1.68
C HIS A 285 -26.43 -14.06 2.88
N PRO A 286 -27.38 -15.01 2.88
CA PRO A 286 -28.30 -15.21 3.98
C PRO A 286 -27.54 -15.61 5.26
N ALA A 287 -28.11 -15.29 6.42
CA ALA A 287 -27.61 -15.77 7.70
C ALA A 287 -27.65 -17.30 7.78
N GLU A 288 -26.65 -17.93 8.40
CA GLU A 288 -26.66 -19.38 8.63
C GLU A 288 -27.91 -19.76 9.47
N GLY A 289 -28.74 -20.68 8.94
CA GLY A 289 -29.94 -21.12 9.61
C GLY A 289 -31.24 -20.39 9.22
N ALA A 290 -31.21 -19.39 8.38
CA ALA A 290 -32.41 -18.78 7.81
C ALA A 290 -32.95 -19.65 6.67
N ALA A 291 -34.12 -20.24 6.85
CA ALA A 291 -34.87 -20.88 5.76
C ALA A 291 -35.13 -19.84 4.65
N PRO A 292 -35.15 -20.24 3.35
CA PRO A 292 -35.47 -19.34 2.27
C PRO A 292 -36.79 -18.64 2.55
N ALA A 293 -36.77 -17.30 2.54
CA ALA A 293 -37.96 -16.50 2.81
C ALA A 293 -39.05 -16.84 1.82
N ALA A 294 -40.12 -17.42 2.33
CA ALA A 294 -41.35 -17.59 1.56
C ALA A 294 -41.91 -16.23 1.11
N PRO A 295 -42.53 -16.15 -0.06
CA PRO A 295 -43.07 -14.88 -0.53
C PRO A 295 -44.10 -14.35 0.49
N ILE A 296 -43.94 -13.08 0.86
CA ILE A 296 -44.76 -12.36 1.83
C ILE A 296 -46.16 -12.17 1.20
N SER A 297 -47.07 -13.11 1.46
CA SER A 297 -48.49 -12.85 1.38
C SER A 297 -49.11 -13.40 2.66
N ASN A 298 -49.68 -12.47 3.46
CA ASN A 298 -50.52 -12.70 4.64
C ASN A 298 -49.84 -13.12 5.94
N LEU A 299 -49.53 -12.13 6.77
CA LEU A 299 -49.68 -12.27 8.25
C LEU A 299 -50.14 -10.96 8.85
N LYS A 300 -51.45 -10.82 9.03
CA LYS A 300 -52.05 -9.98 10.05
C LYS A 300 -52.28 -10.81 11.28
N SER A 301 -51.99 -10.22 12.44
CA SER A 301 -52.38 -10.57 13.80
C SER A 301 -51.74 -11.79 14.46
N GLN A 302 -50.83 -11.52 15.42
CA GLN A 302 -51.05 -11.89 16.84
C GLN A 302 -49.89 -11.33 17.69
N ILE A 303 -50.20 -10.37 18.50
CA ILE A 303 -49.35 -9.87 19.57
C ILE A 303 -49.62 -10.72 20.82
N SER A 304 -48.61 -11.30 21.38
CA SER A 304 -48.53 -11.62 22.82
C SER A 304 -47.07 -11.81 23.21
N ASP A 305 -46.52 -10.96 24.06
CA ASP A 305 -45.21 -11.04 24.65
C ASP A 305 -45.03 -12.27 25.54
N PRO A 306 -43.88 -12.88 25.55
CA PRO A 306 -43.25 -13.48 26.71
C PRO A 306 -41.81 -13.05 26.95
N PRO A 307 -41.20 -13.31 28.14
CA PRO A 307 -40.17 -12.53 28.74
C PRO A 307 -38.80 -12.77 28.11
N ALA A 308 -37.96 -11.75 28.18
CA ALA A 308 -36.59 -11.67 27.67
C ALA A 308 -35.69 -12.81 28.16
N SER A 309 -35.49 -13.80 27.29
CA SER A 309 -34.33 -14.67 27.33
C SER A 309 -33.29 -14.09 26.36
N ARG A 310 -32.07 -13.79 26.83
CA ARG A 310 -30.93 -13.35 26.01
C ARG A 310 -30.53 -14.46 25.05
N LEU A 311 -31.20 -14.54 23.90
CA LEU A 311 -30.69 -15.23 22.73
C LEU A 311 -29.61 -14.32 22.09
N PRO A 312 -28.49 -14.87 21.58
CA PRO A 312 -27.60 -14.10 20.76
C PRO A 312 -28.39 -13.47 19.59
N PRO A 313 -28.09 -12.26 19.17
CA PRO A 313 -28.79 -11.63 18.05
C PRO A 313 -28.77 -12.58 16.86
N PRO A 314 -29.88 -12.70 16.09
CA PRO A 314 -29.92 -13.55 14.91
C PRO A 314 -28.77 -13.12 13.99
N ALA A 315 -28.00 -14.10 13.50
CA ALA A 315 -26.91 -13.85 12.61
C ALA A 315 -27.40 -12.97 11.45
N SER A 316 -26.86 -11.76 11.32
CA SER A 316 -27.22 -10.84 10.24
C SER A 316 -26.74 -11.39 8.89
N SER A 317 -27.49 -11.13 7.80
CA SER A 317 -27.03 -11.43 6.45
C SER A 317 -25.71 -10.67 6.17
N LEU A 318 -24.83 -11.26 5.35
CA LEU A 318 -23.58 -10.63 4.96
C LEU A 318 -23.72 -9.93 3.60
N ILE A 319 -23.17 -8.74 3.50
CA ILE A 319 -23.07 -7.97 2.26
C ILE A 319 -21.62 -7.99 1.77
N GLN A 320 -21.43 -8.19 0.47
CA GLN A 320 -20.11 -8.34 -0.15
C GLN A 320 -20.02 -7.60 -1.48
N LEU A 321 -18.84 -7.04 -1.78
CA LEU A 321 -18.55 -6.52 -3.12
C LEU A 321 -18.46 -7.67 -4.14
N PRO A 322 -19.04 -7.55 -5.35
CA PRO A 322 -19.05 -8.60 -6.36
C PRO A 322 -17.66 -9.11 -6.74
N THR A 323 -16.66 -8.23 -6.72
CA THR A 323 -15.25 -8.58 -7.02
C THR A 323 -14.67 -9.53 -5.97
N LEU A 324 -14.89 -9.25 -4.68
CA LEU A 324 -14.43 -10.09 -3.57
C LEU A 324 -15.23 -11.38 -3.48
N ASN A 325 -16.55 -11.33 -3.74
CA ASN A 325 -17.39 -12.51 -3.83
C ASN A 325 -16.89 -13.49 -4.90
N ARG A 326 -16.57 -12.98 -6.10
CA ARG A 326 -16.03 -13.80 -7.19
C ARG A 326 -14.66 -14.37 -6.84
N ALA A 327 -13.80 -13.58 -6.18
CA ALA A 327 -12.47 -14.04 -5.77
C ALA A 327 -12.56 -15.22 -4.80
N GLU A 328 -13.40 -15.13 -3.76
CA GLU A 328 -13.60 -16.22 -2.81
C GLU A 328 -14.27 -17.44 -3.46
N GLN A 329 -15.24 -17.24 -4.36
CA GLN A 329 -15.87 -18.35 -5.10
C GLN A 329 -14.84 -19.11 -5.94
N LYS A 330 -13.98 -18.41 -6.66
CA LYS A 330 -12.92 -19.04 -7.47
C LYS A 330 -11.93 -19.82 -6.60
N ILE A 331 -11.59 -19.31 -5.41
CA ILE A 331 -10.76 -20.07 -4.45
C ILE A 331 -11.47 -21.36 -4.06
N ALA A 332 -12.74 -21.29 -3.66
CA ALA A 332 -13.53 -22.46 -3.26
C ALA A 332 -13.63 -23.50 -4.39
N ASP A 333 -13.96 -23.07 -5.61
CA ASP A 333 -14.07 -23.92 -6.79
C ASP A 333 -12.77 -24.70 -7.07
N VAL A 334 -11.61 -24.01 -6.97
CA VAL A 334 -10.30 -24.65 -7.19
C VAL A 334 -9.94 -25.60 -6.06
N VAL A 335 -10.21 -25.22 -4.81
CA VAL A 335 -10.02 -26.13 -3.66
C VAL A 335 -10.86 -27.40 -3.84
N GLY A 336 -12.14 -27.29 -4.17
CA GLY A 336 -13.00 -28.42 -4.46
C GLY A 336 -12.49 -29.28 -5.63
N ARG A 337 -11.99 -28.64 -6.69
CA ARG A 337 -11.39 -29.32 -7.84
C ARG A 337 -10.13 -30.12 -7.46
N LEU A 338 -9.23 -29.53 -6.68
CA LEU A 338 -7.96 -30.18 -6.29
C LEU A 338 -8.16 -31.27 -5.24
N THR A 339 -9.15 -31.15 -4.36
CA THR A 339 -9.40 -32.15 -3.31
C THR A 339 -10.11 -33.42 -3.81
N ARG A 340 -10.91 -33.32 -4.89
CA ARG A 340 -11.68 -34.45 -5.44
C ARG A 340 -10.89 -35.33 -6.41
N VAL A 341 -9.77 -34.88 -6.93
CA VAL A 341 -9.02 -35.59 -7.97
C VAL A 341 -7.76 -36.21 -7.34
N GLY A 342 -7.48 -37.48 -7.65
CA GLY A 342 -6.28 -38.19 -7.16
C GLY A 342 -4.97 -37.54 -7.58
N SER A 343 -3.86 -37.98 -6.97
CA SER A 343 -2.51 -37.47 -7.23
C SER A 343 -2.16 -37.47 -8.72
N GLY A 344 -1.55 -36.39 -9.19
CA GLY A 344 -1.00 -36.24 -10.55
C GLY A 344 0.49 -36.51 -10.64
N LEU A 345 1.13 -36.85 -9.54
CA LEU A 345 2.57 -37.15 -9.50
C LEU A 345 2.87 -38.55 -10.02
N PRO A 346 4.11 -38.81 -10.51
CA PRO A 346 4.59 -40.17 -10.75
C PRO A 346 4.42 -41.03 -9.49
N PRO A 347 4.36 -42.36 -9.61
CA PRO A 347 4.25 -43.23 -8.45
C PRO A 347 5.44 -43.01 -7.50
N ILE A 348 5.14 -42.49 -6.30
CA ILE A 348 6.11 -42.24 -5.23
C ILE A 348 5.68 -43.05 -4.01
N LYS A 349 6.54 -44.00 -3.56
CA LYS A 349 6.34 -44.64 -2.26
C LYS A 349 6.72 -43.63 -1.17
N ALA A 350 5.72 -43.01 -0.54
CA ALA A 350 5.91 -41.87 0.35
C ALA A 350 6.87 -42.19 1.52
N ASP A 351 6.71 -43.34 2.18
CA ASP A 351 7.57 -43.74 3.31
C ASP A 351 9.04 -43.91 2.86
N ALA A 352 9.29 -44.64 1.78
CA ALA A 352 10.64 -44.81 1.25
C ALA A 352 11.28 -43.49 0.76
N ALA A 353 10.45 -42.55 0.27
CA ALA A 353 10.94 -41.23 -0.11
C ALA A 353 11.30 -40.38 1.11
N VAL A 354 10.56 -40.49 2.21
CA VAL A 354 10.88 -39.82 3.48
C VAL A 354 12.18 -40.38 4.05
N GLU A 355 12.33 -41.71 4.15
CA GLU A 355 13.57 -42.36 4.60
C GLU A 355 14.79 -41.96 3.76
N TRP A 356 14.60 -41.87 2.44
CA TRP A 356 15.65 -41.38 1.55
C TRP A 356 16.05 -39.95 1.85
N ALA A 357 15.05 -39.07 2.11
CA ALA A 357 15.31 -37.68 2.44
C ALA A 357 16.01 -37.52 3.79
N GLU A 358 15.66 -38.34 4.81
CA GLU A 358 16.34 -38.40 6.10
C GLU A 358 17.81 -38.79 5.95
N LYS A 359 18.09 -39.85 5.18
CA LYS A 359 19.47 -40.26 4.86
C LYS A 359 20.27 -39.15 4.16
N LYS A 360 19.63 -38.43 3.26
CA LYS A 360 20.24 -37.28 2.56
C LYS A 360 20.46 -36.09 3.50
N ALA A 361 19.54 -35.83 4.42
CA ALA A 361 19.64 -34.76 5.40
C ALA A 361 20.65 -35.06 6.52
N GLY A 362 20.96 -36.32 6.77
CA GLY A 362 21.86 -36.77 7.84
C GLY A 362 21.23 -36.81 9.23
N PHE A 363 19.90 -36.71 9.35
CA PHE A 363 19.13 -36.79 10.58
C PHE A 363 17.70 -37.27 10.33
N GLU A 364 17.07 -37.82 11.38
CA GLU A 364 15.69 -38.28 11.34
C GLU A 364 14.72 -37.11 11.51
N PHE A 365 13.63 -37.14 10.74
CA PHE A 365 12.54 -36.17 10.87
C PHE A 365 11.60 -36.57 12.00
N HIS A 366 11.06 -35.56 12.69
CA HIS A 366 10.00 -35.80 13.67
C HIS A 366 8.73 -36.31 12.99
N GLU A 367 7.86 -37.02 13.70
CA GLU A 367 6.66 -37.60 13.10
C GLU A 367 5.76 -36.61 12.40
N LEU A 368 5.57 -35.40 12.94
CA LEU A 368 4.83 -34.34 12.26
C LEU A 368 5.50 -33.89 10.96
N GLN A 369 6.81 -33.90 10.90
CA GLN A 369 7.58 -33.58 9.69
C GLN A 369 7.45 -34.68 8.65
N ARG A 370 7.55 -35.97 9.07
CA ARG A 370 7.28 -37.11 8.20
C ARG A 370 5.86 -37.08 7.67
N ARG A 371 4.87 -36.80 8.52
CA ARG A 371 3.47 -36.66 8.14
C ARG A 371 3.26 -35.54 7.11
N ALA A 372 3.89 -34.37 7.27
CA ALA A 372 3.82 -33.28 6.31
C ALA A 372 4.33 -33.69 4.93
N LEU A 373 5.46 -34.39 4.86
CA LEU A 373 6.03 -34.90 3.62
C LEU A 373 5.12 -35.96 2.98
N ARG A 374 4.61 -36.93 3.75
CA ARG A 374 3.64 -37.94 3.25
C ARG A 374 2.42 -37.26 2.67
N SER A 375 1.83 -36.31 3.41
CA SER A 375 0.63 -35.60 2.95
C SER A 375 0.88 -34.84 1.65
N ALA A 376 2.00 -34.11 1.54
CA ALA A 376 2.34 -33.36 0.34
C ALA A 376 2.55 -34.26 -0.89
N LEU A 377 3.08 -35.47 -0.72
CA LEU A 377 3.32 -36.43 -1.79
C LEU A 377 2.04 -37.18 -2.23
N THR A 378 1.04 -37.31 -1.34
CA THR A 378 -0.16 -38.12 -1.58
C THR A 378 -1.40 -37.32 -1.93
N HIS A 379 -1.51 -36.08 -1.48
CA HIS A 379 -2.68 -35.23 -1.71
C HIS A 379 -2.32 -34.03 -2.58
N LYS A 380 -3.23 -33.65 -3.49
CA LYS A 380 -3.02 -32.54 -4.40
C LYS A 380 -3.05 -31.18 -3.75
N PHE A 381 -3.85 -31.03 -2.71
CA PHE A 381 -3.93 -29.77 -1.96
C PHE A 381 -3.61 -30.04 -0.50
N THR A 382 -2.56 -29.41 0.01
CA THR A 382 -2.08 -29.60 1.39
C THR A 382 -1.64 -28.26 2.02
N ILE A 383 -1.73 -28.19 3.33
CA ILE A 383 -1.34 -27.01 4.11
C ILE A 383 -0.33 -27.43 5.18
N LEU A 384 0.80 -26.74 5.22
CA LEU A 384 1.83 -26.83 6.25
C LEU A 384 1.87 -25.53 7.04
N THR A 385 1.57 -25.58 8.34
CA THR A 385 1.62 -24.41 9.22
C THR A 385 2.48 -24.67 10.43
N GLY A 386 2.94 -23.61 11.07
CA GLY A 386 3.75 -23.69 12.31
C GLY A 386 4.51 -22.41 12.56
N GLY A 387 4.93 -22.22 13.79
CA GLY A 387 5.69 -21.07 14.25
C GLY A 387 7.14 -21.04 13.77
N PRO A 388 7.92 -20.05 14.21
CA PRO A 388 9.34 -19.94 13.90
C PRO A 388 10.13 -21.10 14.50
N GLY A 389 11.14 -21.59 13.79
CA GLY A 389 12.03 -22.64 14.30
C GLY A 389 11.45 -24.06 14.33
N THR A 390 10.22 -24.28 13.81
CA THR A 390 9.59 -25.61 13.78
C THR A 390 10.03 -26.49 12.61
N GLY A 391 10.94 -25.99 11.75
CA GLY A 391 11.52 -26.79 10.67
C GLY A 391 10.73 -26.80 9.36
N LYS A 392 9.82 -25.85 9.13
CA LYS A 392 9.11 -25.70 7.83
C LYS A 392 10.08 -25.72 6.65
N THR A 393 11.13 -24.93 6.73
CA THR A 393 12.15 -24.78 5.70
C THR A 393 12.92 -26.08 5.43
N THR A 394 13.20 -26.88 6.47
CA THR A 394 13.82 -28.20 6.36
C THR A 394 12.94 -29.16 5.57
N ILE A 395 11.63 -29.15 5.84
CA ILE A 395 10.65 -29.98 5.14
C ILE A 395 10.54 -29.56 3.67
N LEU A 396 10.50 -28.24 3.39
CA LEU A 396 10.45 -27.77 2.03
C LEU A 396 11.67 -28.19 1.21
N ARG A 397 12.88 -28.12 1.79
CA ARG A 397 14.10 -28.63 1.16
C ARG A 397 14.00 -30.12 0.86
N ALA A 398 13.60 -30.92 1.84
CA ALA A 398 13.44 -32.36 1.69
C ALA A 398 12.41 -32.71 0.61
N LEU A 399 11.27 -32.04 0.58
CA LEU A 399 10.22 -32.20 -0.43
C LEU A 399 10.74 -31.88 -1.83
N VAL A 400 11.41 -30.73 -2.01
CA VAL A 400 11.99 -30.32 -3.29
C VAL A 400 13.03 -31.35 -3.78
N ASP A 401 13.86 -31.86 -2.89
CA ASP A 401 14.84 -32.92 -3.19
C ASP A 401 14.17 -34.21 -3.68
N ILE A 402 13.12 -34.67 -3.01
CA ILE A 402 12.33 -35.85 -3.41
C ILE A 402 11.72 -35.65 -4.79
N LEU A 403 11.06 -34.51 -5.00
CA LEU A 403 10.36 -34.21 -6.25
C LEU A 403 11.34 -34.09 -7.44
N ARG A 404 12.51 -33.47 -7.24
CA ARG A 404 13.56 -33.37 -8.26
C ARG A 404 14.16 -34.75 -8.61
N ALA A 405 14.37 -35.59 -7.62
CA ALA A 405 14.83 -36.97 -7.86
C ALA A 405 13.85 -37.77 -8.73
N LYS A 406 12.56 -37.39 -8.70
CA LYS A 406 11.51 -37.98 -9.53
C LYS A 406 11.22 -37.18 -10.81
N LYS A 407 12.06 -36.20 -11.15
CA LYS A 407 11.92 -35.34 -12.35
C LYS A 407 10.56 -34.60 -12.43
N VAL A 408 9.96 -34.29 -11.29
CA VAL A 408 8.75 -33.49 -11.18
C VAL A 408 9.08 -32.01 -11.41
N ARG A 409 8.28 -31.30 -12.20
CA ARG A 409 8.43 -29.86 -12.42
C ARG A 409 7.88 -29.10 -11.22
N VAL A 410 8.77 -28.61 -10.39
CA VAL A 410 8.44 -27.87 -9.16
C VAL A 410 8.63 -26.38 -9.39
N HIS A 411 7.59 -25.60 -9.07
CA HIS A 411 7.70 -24.15 -8.94
C HIS A 411 7.57 -23.75 -7.48
N LEU A 412 8.45 -22.83 -7.11
CA LEU A 412 8.48 -22.26 -5.76
C LEU A 412 8.07 -20.78 -5.85
N ALA A 413 7.14 -20.36 -5.04
CA ALA A 413 6.63 -18.99 -5.05
C ALA A 413 6.42 -18.44 -3.65
N ALA A 414 6.50 -17.11 -3.54
CA ALA A 414 6.15 -16.39 -2.31
C ALA A 414 5.51 -15.04 -2.65
N PRO A 415 4.75 -14.41 -1.73
CA PRO A 415 4.13 -13.11 -1.97
C PRO A 415 5.13 -11.96 -2.18
N THR A 416 6.30 -12.01 -1.56
CA THR A 416 7.33 -10.96 -1.59
C THR A 416 8.64 -11.44 -2.20
N GLY A 417 9.46 -10.50 -2.73
CA GLY A 417 10.78 -10.79 -3.29
C GLY A 417 11.71 -11.45 -2.27
N ARG A 418 11.79 -10.89 -1.07
CA ARG A 418 12.61 -11.42 0.03
C ARG A 418 12.22 -12.83 0.45
N ALA A 419 10.93 -13.13 0.54
CA ALA A 419 10.48 -14.48 0.87
C ALA A 419 10.83 -15.46 -0.26
N ALA A 420 10.69 -15.06 -1.53
CA ALA A 420 11.07 -15.88 -2.68
C ALA A 420 12.59 -16.15 -2.71
N GLN A 421 13.41 -15.14 -2.49
CA GLN A 421 14.87 -15.27 -2.41
C GLN A 421 15.27 -16.25 -1.30
N ARG A 422 14.72 -16.08 -0.09
CA ARG A 422 14.98 -16.97 1.03
C ARG A 422 14.57 -18.42 0.73
N LEU A 423 13.42 -18.59 0.08
CA LEU A 423 12.93 -19.91 -0.35
C LEU A 423 13.90 -20.56 -1.36
N ALA A 424 14.45 -19.78 -2.31
CA ALA A 424 15.45 -20.21 -3.26
C ALA A 424 16.77 -20.63 -2.57
N GLU A 425 17.31 -19.78 -1.68
CA GLU A 425 18.53 -20.06 -0.92
C GLU A 425 18.42 -21.36 -0.10
N THR A 426 17.27 -21.54 0.56
CA THR A 426 17.06 -22.68 1.47
C THR A 426 16.86 -24.00 0.73
N THR A 427 16.10 -23.97 -0.38
CA THR A 427 15.76 -25.19 -1.14
C THR A 427 16.77 -25.50 -2.24
N GLY A 428 17.71 -24.58 -2.54
CA GLY A 428 18.61 -24.68 -3.69
C GLY A 428 17.84 -24.68 -5.02
N GLY A 429 16.59 -24.15 -5.04
CA GLY A 429 15.72 -24.10 -6.20
C GLY A 429 15.52 -22.68 -6.71
N PHE A 430 15.02 -22.53 -7.92
CA PHE A 430 14.55 -21.26 -8.40
C PHE A 430 13.19 -20.95 -7.76
N ALA A 431 13.07 -19.82 -7.10
CA ALA A 431 11.82 -19.31 -6.54
C ALA A 431 11.56 -17.90 -7.10
N SER A 432 10.28 -17.52 -7.21
CA SER A 432 9.89 -16.21 -7.70
C SER A 432 8.72 -15.64 -6.89
N THR A 433 8.48 -14.35 -7.03
CA THR A 433 7.23 -13.78 -6.50
C THR A 433 6.04 -14.34 -7.25
N ILE A 434 4.88 -14.41 -6.58
CA ILE A 434 3.62 -14.85 -7.20
C ILE A 434 3.30 -13.98 -8.42
N HIS A 435 3.49 -12.66 -8.33
CA HIS A 435 3.28 -11.74 -9.45
C HIS A 435 4.13 -12.07 -10.67
N ARG A 436 5.42 -12.39 -10.45
CA ARG A 436 6.33 -12.81 -11.53
C ARG A 436 5.96 -14.17 -12.09
N LEU A 437 5.59 -15.14 -11.24
CA LEU A 437 5.15 -16.47 -11.65
C LEU A 437 3.92 -16.39 -12.55
N LEU A 438 2.95 -15.56 -12.19
CA LEU A 438 1.71 -15.35 -12.92
C LEU A 438 1.86 -14.40 -14.12
N LYS A 439 3.02 -13.74 -14.27
CA LYS A 439 3.31 -12.74 -15.31
C LYS A 439 2.26 -11.62 -15.30
N TYR A 440 2.33 -10.77 -14.28
CA TYR A 440 1.46 -9.60 -14.20
C TYR A 440 1.68 -8.68 -15.39
N ASP A 441 0.58 -8.31 -16.07
CA ASP A 441 0.57 -7.36 -17.19
C ASP A 441 -0.04 -6.03 -16.71
N PRO A 442 0.80 -4.99 -16.52
CA PRO A 442 0.30 -3.67 -16.10
C PRO A 442 -0.64 -3.02 -17.13
N ALA A 443 -0.43 -3.27 -18.43
CA ALA A 443 -1.23 -2.67 -19.49
C ALA A 443 -2.63 -3.32 -19.57
N GLY A 444 -2.70 -4.65 -19.41
CA GLY A 444 -3.96 -5.40 -19.37
C GLY A 444 -4.63 -5.41 -18.00
N GLY A 445 -3.96 -4.92 -16.94
CA GLY A 445 -4.48 -4.90 -15.57
C GLY A 445 -4.74 -6.29 -14.96
N GLY A 446 -4.05 -7.34 -15.44
CA GLY A 446 -4.30 -8.72 -15.02
C GLY A 446 -3.07 -9.63 -15.07
N PHE A 447 -3.30 -10.93 -14.89
CA PHE A 447 -2.26 -11.94 -14.96
C PHE A 447 -2.39 -12.76 -16.26
N VAL A 448 -1.26 -13.00 -16.94
CA VAL A 448 -1.20 -13.84 -18.15
C VAL A 448 -1.52 -15.30 -17.80
N ALA A 449 -0.93 -15.81 -16.71
CA ALA A 449 -1.25 -17.15 -16.22
C ALA A 449 -2.60 -17.11 -15.47
N ASN A 450 -3.55 -17.89 -15.93
CA ASN A 450 -4.93 -17.96 -15.42
C ASN A 450 -5.56 -19.33 -15.74
N GLU A 451 -6.87 -19.47 -15.57
CA GLU A 451 -7.60 -20.72 -15.86
C GLU A 451 -7.48 -21.17 -17.33
N SER A 452 -7.45 -20.22 -18.26
CA SER A 452 -7.32 -20.51 -19.71
C SER A 452 -5.88 -20.77 -20.14
N ALA A 453 -4.92 -20.21 -19.43
CA ALA A 453 -3.48 -20.37 -19.66
C ALA A 453 -2.78 -20.78 -18.36
N PRO A 454 -2.97 -22.01 -17.87
CA PRO A 454 -2.45 -22.43 -16.57
C PRO A 454 -0.93 -22.58 -16.57
N LEU A 455 -0.35 -22.57 -15.36
CA LEU A 455 1.06 -22.75 -15.15
C LEU A 455 1.56 -24.10 -15.68
N ALA A 456 2.72 -24.13 -16.31
CA ALA A 456 3.36 -25.36 -16.75
C ALA A 456 4.09 -26.06 -15.58
N THR A 457 3.34 -26.46 -14.54
CA THR A 457 3.87 -27.04 -13.31
C THR A 457 3.19 -28.37 -12.97
N ASP A 458 3.90 -29.24 -12.25
CA ASP A 458 3.34 -30.48 -11.69
C ASP A 458 3.23 -30.37 -10.15
N PHE A 459 4.03 -29.49 -9.53
CA PHE A 459 3.97 -29.18 -8.10
C PHE A 459 4.25 -27.69 -7.85
N LEU A 460 3.35 -27.00 -7.17
CA LEU A 460 3.51 -25.62 -6.75
C LEU A 460 3.62 -25.53 -5.23
N VAL A 461 4.69 -24.94 -4.73
CA VAL A 461 4.89 -24.59 -3.34
C VAL A 461 4.73 -23.09 -3.18
N VAL A 462 3.91 -22.66 -2.25
CA VAL A 462 3.71 -21.25 -1.91
C VAL A 462 4.07 -21.04 -0.45
N ASP A 463 5.19 -20.38 -0.21
CA ASP A 463 5.62 -20.00 1.15
C ASP A 463 5.06 -18.64 1.56
N GLU A 464 5.05 -18.33 2.86
CA GLU A 464 4.46 -17.14 3.46
C GLU A 464 2.97 -16.93 3.03
N ALA A 465 2.21 -18.03 2.94
CA ALA A 465 0.82 -18.02 2.48
C ALA A 465 -0.13 -17.22 3.40
N SER A 466 0.26 -16.89 4.63
CA SER A 466 -0.46 -15.97 5.53
C SER A 466 -0.62 -14.55 4.94
N MET A 467 0.25 -14.17 4.00
CA MET A 467 0.20 -12.88 3.33
C MET A 467 -0.72 -12.87 2.09
N LEU A 468 -1.34 -13.99 1.72
CA LEU A 468 -2.26 -14.07 0.58
C LEU A 468 -3.60 -13.41 0.91
N ASP A 469 -3.93 -12.34 0.21
CA ASP A 469 -5.30 -11.81 0.17
C ASP A 469 -6.21 -12.60 -0.79
N ALA A 470 -7.50 -12.34 -0.74
CA ALA A 470 -8.48 -13.07 -1.56
C ALA A 470 -8.25 -12.89 -3.07
N ARG A 471 -7.81 -11.71 -3.52
CA ARG A 471 -7.59 -11.42 -4.95
C ARG A 471 -6.36 -12.14 -5.49
N LEU A 472 -5.24 -12.03 -4.78
CA LEU A 472 -3.99 -12.69 -5.18
C LEU A 472 -4.11 -14.21 -5.10
N ALA A 473 -4.74 -14.73 -4.04
CA ALA A 473 -5.02 -16.15 -3.89
C ALA A 473 -5.93 -16.67 -5.01
N SER A 474 -6.99 -15.94 -5.35
CA SER A 474 -7.89 -16.28 -6.46
C SER A 474 -7.14 -16.37 -7.80
N ALA A 475 -6.30 -15.39 -8.11
CA ALA A 475 -5.50 -15.37 -9.33
C ALA A 475 -4.52 -16.56 -9.37
N LEU A 476 -3.81 -16.80 -8.26
CA LEU A 476 -2.87 -17.92 -8.15
C LEU A 476 -3.57 -19.28 -8.32
N PHE A 477 -4.67 -19.49 -7.60
CA PHE A 477 -5.37 -20.79 -7.61
C PHE A 477 -5.94 -21.10 -8.99
N GLN A 478 -6.51 -20.11 -9.69
CA GLN A 478 -7.00 -20.30 -11.06
C GLN A 478 -5.89 -20.72 -12.03
N ALA A 479 -4.65 -20.26 -11.82
CA ALA A 479 -3.51 -20.62 -12.66
C ALA A 479 -2.95 -22.03 -12.37
N VAL A 480 -3.38 -22.70 -11.28
CA VAL A 480 -2.94 -24.06 -10.94
C VAL A 480 -3.69 -25.09 -11.81
N PRO A 481 -2.99 -25.87 -12.65
CA PRO A 481 -3.64 -26.90 -13.48
C PRO A 481 -4.18 -28.06 -12.63
N SER A 482 -5.26 -28.70 -13.10
CA SER A 482 -5.95 -29.78 -12.35
C SER A 482 -5.06 -30.99 -12.04
N ARG A 483 -3.97 -31.20 -12.80
CA ARG A 483 -3.00 -32.27 -12.55
C ARG A 483 -1.97 -31.93 -11.47
N ALA A 484 -1.74 -30.63 -11.21
CA ALA A 484 -0.68 -30.19 -10.31
C ALA A 484 -1.07 -30.33 -8.83
N HIS A 485 -0.06 -30.49 -8.00
CA HIS A 485 -0.19 -30.38 -6.54
C HIS A 485 0.07 -28.94 -6.10
N LEU A 486 -0.64 -28.52 -5.04
CA LEU A 486 -0.49 -27.21 -4.41
C LEU A 486 -0.21 -27.39 -2.91
N LEU A 487 0.95 -26.94 -2.46
CA LEU A 487 1.29 -26.87 -1.03
C LEU A 487 1.32 -25.40 -0.60
N LEU A 488 0.47 -25.04 0.36
CA LEU A 488 0.54 -23.76 1.05
C LEU A 488 1.33 -23.90 2.34
N VAL A 489 2.30 -23.02 2.52
CA VAL A 489 3.14 -22.96 3.74
C VAL A 489 3.02 -21.60 4.36
N GLY A 490 2.77 -21.52 5.67
CA GLY A 490 2.64 -20.22 6.33
C GLY A 490 2.50 -20.35 7.84
N ASP A 491 2.41 -19.22 8.49
CA ASP A 491 2.24 -19.08 9.92
C ASP A 491 1.00 -18.25 10.22
N THR A 492 -0.05 -18.85 10.76
CA THR A 492 -1.35 -18.21 11.04
C THR A 492 -1.30 -17.20 12.18
N ASP A 493 -0.24 -17.25 12.98
CA ASP A 493 -0.08 -16.40 14.17
C ASP A 493 0.66 -15.09 13.82
N GLN A 494 1.25 -14.99 12.60
CA GLN A 494 1.81 -13.76 12.04
C GLN A 494 0.73 -12.80 11.57
N LEU A 495 1.16 -11.58 11.19
CA LEU A 495 0.29 -10.59 10.57
C LEU A 495 -0.38 -11.18 9.32
N PRO A 496 -1.70 -10.96 9.15
CA PRO A 496 -2.41 -11.38 7.95
C PRO A 496 -1.99 -10.57 6.72
N SER A 497 -2.57 -10.89 5.56
CA SER A 497 -2.40 -10.12 4.32
C SER A 497 -2.72 -8.63 4.51
N VAL A 498 -2.12 -7.75 3.73
CA VAL A 498 -2.50 -6.32 3.70
C VAL A 498 -3.87 -6.15 3.05
N GLY A 499 -4.15 -6.88 1.96
CA GLY A 499 -5.45 -6.85 1.29
C GLY A 499 -6.53 -7.67 1.99
N ALA A 500 -7.76 -7.56 1.47
CA ALA A 500 -8.95 -8.21 2.03
C ALA A 500 -8.87 -9.74 1.97
N GLY A 501 -9.32 -10.38 3.04
CA GLY A 501 -9.41 -11.84 3.16
C GLY A 501 -8.45 -12.42 4.20
N ASN A 502 -8.71 -13.67 4.55
CA ASN A 502 -7.92 -14.43 5.54
C ASN A 502 -7.73 -15.87 5.05
N VAL A 503 -7.30 -15.99 3.80
CA VAL A 503 -7.38 -17.22 3.01
C VAL A 503 -6.77 -18.43 3.72
N LEU A 504 -5.54 -18.32 4.22
CA LEU A 504 -4.86 -19.44 4.89
C LEU A 504 -5.61 -19.87 6.15
N LYS A 505 -6.07 -18.92 6.97
CA LYS A 505 -6.78 -19.19 8.23
C LYS A 505 -8.16 -19.78 7.94
N ASP A 506 -8.87 -19.29 6.94
CA ASP A 506 -10.19 -19.81 6.54
C ASP A 506 -10.08 -21.26 6.05
N LEU A 507 -9.09 -21.56 5.20
CA LEU A 507 -8.82 -22.92 4.72
C LEU A 507 -8.51 -23.88 5.88
N ILE A 508 -7.68 -23.47 6.83
CA ILE A 508 -7.34 -24.26 8.01
C ILE A 508 -8.57 -24.45 8.91
N SER A 509 -9.38 -23.40 9.10
CA SER A 509 -10.61 -23.49 9.93
C SER A 509 -11.60 -24.50 9.36
N VAL A 510 -11.81 -24.52 8.03
CA VAL A 510 -12.66 -25.52 7.37
C VAL A 510 -12.11 -26.94 7.55
N ALA A 511 -10.80 -27.10 7.39
CA ALA A 511 -10.14 -28.40 7.56
C ALA A 511 -10.23 -28.96 9.00
N LEU A 512 -10.29 -28.08 9.99
CA LEU A 512 -10.36 -28.45 11.42
C LEU A 512 -11.82 -28.61 11.92
N ALA A 513 -12.78 -27.88 11.36
CA ALA A 513 -14.19 -27.94 11.77
C ALA A 513 -14.81 -29.34 11.62
N GLY A 514 -14.31 -30.15 10.67
CA GLY A 514 -14.70 -31.57 10.54
C GLY A 514 -14.21 -32.50 11.66
N ARG A 515 -13.45 -31.97 12.64
CA ARG A 515 -12.88 -32.77 13.74
C ARG A 515 -13.54 -32.55 15.10
N SER A 516 -14.51 -31.63 15.21
CA SER A 516 -15.02 -31.15 16.52
C SER A 516 -16.36 -31.71 16.98
N GLU A 517 -16.91 -32.75 16.39
CA GLU A 517 -18.06 -33.46 16.98
C GLU A 517 -17.57 -34.54 17.94
N GLY A 518 -17.30 -34.13 19.19
CA GLY A 518 -16.97 -35.05 20.31
C GLY A 518 -15.71 -34.65 21.08
N GLY A 519 -15.82 -33.73 21.94
CA GLY A 519 -15.08 -33.27 23.14
C GLY A 519 -13.79 -33.96 23.62
N ARG A 520 -12.92 -34.51 22.79
CA ARG A 520 -11.52 -34.88 23.04
C ARG A 520 -10.77 -34.92 21.70
N PRO A 521 -9.51 -34.46 21.61
CA PRO A 521 -8.74 -34.66 20.39
C PRO A 521 -8.49 -36.17 20.23
N PRO A 522 -8.90 -36.78 19.10
CA PRO A 522 -8.60 -38.17 18.88
C PRO A 522 -7.10 -38.37 18.63
N ILE A 523 -6.49 -39.26 19.37
CA ILE A 523 -5.15 -39.83 19.15
C ILE A 523 -5.23 -40.85 17.98
N SER A 524 -5.98 -40.56 16.93
CA SER A 524 -6.07 -41.45 15.76
C SER A 524 -5.67 -40.73 14.49
N ASP A 525 -4.68 -41.30 13.82
CA ASP A 525 -3.98 -40.81 12.61
C ASP A 525 -4.81 -40.78 11.32
N LEU A 526 -6.14 -40.91 11.39
CA LEU A 526 -6.99 -40.90 10.20
C LEU A 526 -7.65 -39.52 10.05
N PRO A 527 -7.63 -38.90 8.87
CA PRO A 527 -8.43 -37.72 8.61
C PRO A 527 -9.92 -38.03 8.85
N ALA A 528 -10.64 -37.11 9.48
CA ALA A 528 -12.08 -37.24 9.63
C ALA A 528 -12.71 -37.41 8.22
N PRO A 529 -13.75 -38.27 8.08
CA PRO A 529 -14.28 -38.65 6.78
C PRO A 529 -14.79 -37.50 5.92
N ASN A 530 -14.93 -36.29 6.47
CA ASN A 530 -15.45 -35.10 5.76
C ASN A 530 -14.46 -33.94 5.60
N SER A 531 -13.21 -34.02 6.07
CA SER A 531 -12.22 -32.94 5.80
C SER A 531 -11.31 -33.34 4.63
N GLN A 532 -11.57 -32.76 3.49
CA GLN A 532 -10.83 -33.05 2.25
C GLN A 532 -9.45 -32.38 2.18
N ILE A 533 -9.11 -31.47 3.12
CA ILE A 533 -7.85 -30.70 3.12
C ILE A 533 -6.92 -31.21 4.24
N PRO A 534 -5.81 -31.90 3.93
CA PRO A 534 -4.79 -32.26 4.90
C PRO A 534 -4.05 -31.01 5.41
N VAL A 535 -4.11 -30.77 6.71
CA VAL A 535 -3.36 -29.72 7.41
C VAL A 535 -2.39 -30.39 8.39
N THR A 536 -1.11 -30.02 8.28
CA THR A 536 -0.10 -30.37 9.26
C THR A 536 0.37 -29.14 9.99
N ARG A 537 0.20 -29.10 11.31
CA ARG A 537 0.73 -28.05 12.18
C ARG A 537 1.99 -28.57 12.88
N LEU A 538 3.11 -27.87 12.65
CA LEU A 538 4.37 -28.15 13.35
C LEU A 538 4.42 -27.33 14.64
N ASP A 539 4.48 -28.01 15.76
CA ASP A 539 4.51 -27.44 17.11
C ASP A 539 5.84 -27.70 17.85
N VAL A 540 6.67 -28.62 17.35
CA VAL A 540 7.97 -28.94 17.95
C VAL A 540 9.05 -27.99 17.47
N ILE A 541 9.77 -27.39 18.41
CA ILE A 541 10.81 -26.40 18.17
C ILE A 541 12.18 -27.10 18.08
N TYR A 542 12.88 -26.91 16.94
CA TYR A 542 14.22 -27.47 16.68
C TYR A 542 15.32 -26.41 16.76
N ARG A 543 15.01 -25.13 16.73
CA ARG A 543 15.98 -24.04 16.77
C ARG A 543 16.64 -24.02 18.15
N GLN A 544 17.93 -24.36 18.22
CA GLN A 544 18.79 -24.30 19.41
C GLN A 544 18.31 -25.15 20.62
N LYS A 545 17.79 -26.36 20.41
CA LYS A 545 17.44 -27.32 21.46
C LYS A 545 16.69 -26.71 22.67
N GLY A 546 15.69 -25.85 22.40
CA GLY A 546 14.80 -25.29 23.45
C GLY A 546 15.36 -24.13 24.29
N GLN A 547 16.56 -23.60 24.01
CA GLN A 547 17.18 -22.51 24.79
C GLN A 547 16.98 -21.09 24.19
N SER A 548 16.35 -20.95 23.03
CA SER A 548 16.16 -19.63 22.41
C SER A 548 15.03 -18.84 23.09
N GLN A 549 15.37 -17.72 23.69
CA GLN A 549 14.41 -16.78 24.29
C GLN A 549 13.50 -16.15 23.21
N ILE A 550 13.99 -15.94 21.99
CA ILE A 550 13.18 -15.45 20.87
C ILE A 550 12.00 -16.38 20.63
N VAL A 551 12.24 -17.69 20.60
CA VAL A 551 11.22 -18.69 20.31
C VAL A 551 10.27 -18.86 21.48
N THR A 552 10.81 -19.00 22.72
CA THR A 552 9.98 -19.15 23.92
C THR A 552 9.10 -17.93 24.15
N THR A 553 9.62 -16.72 23.98
CA THR A 553 8.83 -15.48 24.08
C THR A 553 7.77 -15.39 22.99
N ALA A 554 8.06 -15.78 21.75
CA ALA A 554 7.07 -15.82 20.68
C ALA A 554 5.89 -16.74 21.02
N HIS A 555 6.17 -17.94 21.59
CA HIS A 555 5.13 -18.85 22.04
C HIS A 555 4.34 -18.32 23.24
N ALA A 556 5.02 -17.68 24.23
CA ALA A 556 4.36 -17.05 25.38
C ALA A 556 3.40 -15.93 24.91
N ILE A 557 3.81 -15.09 23.94
CA ILE A 557 2.95 -14.07 23.33
C ILE A 557 1.72 -14.71 22.70
N ASN A 558 1.87 -15.77 21.92
CA ASN A 558 0.72 -16.44 21.30
C ASN A 558 -0.21 -17.08 22.33
N ALA A 559 0.33 -17.59 23.44
CA ALA A 559 -0.46 -18.10 24.56
C ALA A 559 -1.15 -16.99 25.37
N GLY A 560 -0.82 -15.71 25.12
CA GLY A 560 -1.38 -14.57 25.83
C GLY A 560 -0.68 -14.27 27.15
N ASP A 561 0.50 -14.79 27.37
CA ASP A 561 1.30 -14.52 28.59
C ASP A 561 1.97 -13.14 28.47
N PRO A 562 1.58 -12.16 29.30
CA PRO A 562 2.11 -10.80 29.27
C PRO A 562 3.45 -10.65 30.01
N SER A 563 4.04 -11.75 30.50
CA SER A 563 5.31 -11.72 31.19
C SER A 563 6.41 -11.20 30.30
N ILE A 564 7.09 -10.14 30.72
CA ILE A 564 8.18 -9.56 29.97
C ILE A 564 9.40 -10.49 29.95
N PRO A 565 10.13 -10.58 28.84
CA PRO A 565 11.38 -11.32 28.78
C PRO A 565 12.46 -10.67 29.70
N PRO A 566 13.64 -11.27 29.84
CA PRO A 566 14.71 -10.72 30.67
C PRO A 566 14.95 -9.24 30.39
N ALA A 567 14.81 -8.41 31.42
CA ALA A 567 14.78 -6.97 31.28
C ALA A 567 15.98 -6.30 31.96
N VAL A 568 16.46 -5.20 31.33
CA VAL A 568 17.51 -4.32 31.84
C VAL A 568 17.09 -2.85 31.68
N SER A 569 17.61 -1.99 32.56
CA SER A 569 17.34 -0.54 32.48
C SER A 569 18.26 0.17 31.48
N GLU A 570 19.50 -0.30 31.34
CA GLU A 570 20.55 0.33 30.54
C GLU A 570 21.08 -0.59 29.44
N VAL A 571 21.46 0.00 28.30
CA VAL A 571 22.05 -0.76 27.18
C VAL A 571 23.35 -1.43 27.59
N ALA A 572 24.16 -0.80 28.45
CA ALA A 572 25.41 -1.37 28.95
C ALA A 572 25.22 -2.64 29.79
N SER A 573 24.05 -2.86 30.37
CA SER A 573 23.71 -4.02 31.18
C SER A 573 23.22 -5.23 30.38
N VAL A 574 23.11 -5.09 29.05
CA VAL A 574 22.64 -6.18 28.17
C VAL A 574 23.64 -7.33 28.14
N GLN A 575 23.15 -8.54 28.41
CA GLN A 575 23.98 -9.74 28.35
C GLN A 575 24.12 -10.27 26.94
N VAL A 576 25.38 -10.37 26.46
CA VAL A 576 25.70 -10.74 25.07
C VAL A 576 25.21 -12.13 24.68
N TRP A 577 25.13 -13.07 25.65
CA TRP A 577 24.67 -14.42 25.39
C TRP A 577 23.16 -14.57 25.25
N ASN A 578 22.35 -13.63 25.78
CA ASN A 578 20.92 -13.67 25.59
C ASN A 578 20.58 -13.33 24.12
N ASP A 579 19.73 -14.11 23.50
CA ASP A 579 19.26 -13.87 22.13
C ASP A 579 18.05 -12.91 22.09
N LEU A 580 17.36 -12.70 23.24
CA LEU A 580 16.32 -11.71 23.39
C LEU A 580 16.48 -10.96 24.72
N THR A 581 16.40 -9.63 24.69
CA THR A 581 16.47 -8.77 25.89
C THR A 581 15.46 -7.65 25.77
N PHE A 582 14.77 -7.34 26.87
CA PHE A 582 13.92 -6.16 27.00
C PHE A 582 14.74 -5.04 27.65
N ILE A 583 14.85 -3.88 26.99
CA ILE A 583 15.51 -2.68 27.51
C ILE A 583 14.42 -1.68 27.85
N MET A 584 14.26 -1.38 29.12
CA MET A 584 13.25 -0.45 29.60
C MET A 584 13.54 0.96 29.10
N ALA A 585 12.51 1.69 28.71
CA ALA A 585 12.58 3.10 28.34
C ALA A 585 11.39 3.83 28.94
N ASP A 586 11.66 5.02 29.52
CA ASP A 586 10.68 5.79 30.27
C ASP A 586 9.91 6.79 29.39
N SER A 587 10.44 7.10 28.22
CA SER A 587 9.85 8.03 27.24
C SER A 587 10.18 7.64 25.80
N ALA A 588 9.56 8.31 24.84
CA ALA A 588 9.84 8.13 23.43
C ALA A 588 11.26 8.60 23.06
N GLU A 589 11.74 9.65 23.70
CA GLU A 589 13.07 10.22 23.56
C GLU A 589 14.14 9.28 24.11
N ASP A 590 13.91 8.72 25.30
CA ASP A 590 14.80 7.71 25.90
C ASP A 590 14.86 6.45 25.04
N CYS A 591 13.72 5.98 24.54
CA CYS A 591 13.66 4.88 23.59
C CYS A 591 14.49 5.15 22.33
N LEU A 592 14.37 6.36 21.75
CA LEU A 592 15.13 6.77 20.57
C LEU A 592 16.65 6.73 20.87
N GLN A 593 17.08 7.31 21.99
CA GLN A 593 18.50 7.35 22.38
C GLN A 593 19.07 5.94 22.60
N LYS A 594 18.34 5.08 23.27
CA LYS A 594 18.76 3.67 23.50
C LYS A 594 18.85 2.87 22.21
N VAL A 595 17.93 3.09 21.27
CA VAL A 595 17.99 2.47 19.91
C VAL A 595 19.23 2.95 19.15
N ILE A 596 19.51 4.27 19.17
CA ILE A 596 20.72 4.82 18.53
C ILE A 596 21.97 4.24 19.19
N GLN A 597 22.06 4.20 20.52
CA GLN A 597 23.17 3.63 21.27
C GLN A 597 23.41 2.16 20.94
N LEU A 598 22.32 1.37 20.80
CA LEU A 598 22.45 -0.03 20.34
C LEU A 598 23.11 -0.10 18.97
N CYS A 599 22.66 0.71 18.01
CA CYS A 599 23.13 0.66 16.63
C CYS A 599 24.55 1.20 16.45
N THR A 600 24.93 2.27 17.18
CA THR A 600 26.21 2.96 17.00
C THR A 600 27.33 2.44 17.89
N ASP A 601 27.01 1.95 19.07
CA ASP A 601 28.00 1.60 20.10
C ASP A 601 27.93 0.11 20.51
N PHE A 602 26.82 -0.33 21.09
CA PHE A 602 26.75 -1.66 21.70
C PHE A 602 26.91 -2.80 20.69
N ILE A 603 26.13 -2.83 19.62
CA ILE A 603 26.15 -3.91 18.62
C ILE A 603 27.50 -3.99 17.92
N PRO A 604 28.07 -2.87 17.38
CA PRO A 604 29.37 -2.92 16.71
C PRO A 604 30.51 -3.40 17.62
N ARG A 605 30.54 -2.94 18.88
CA ARG A 605 31.62 -3.27 19.82
C ARG A 605 31.50 -4.66 20.44
N GLN A 606 30.29 -5.03 20.86
CA GLN A 606 30.06 -6.27 21.63
C GLN A 606 29.86 -7.48 20.74
N LEU A 607 29.14 -7.33 19.62
CA LEU A 607 28.86 -8.45 18.73
C LEU A 607 29.90 -8.60 17.62
N LYS A 608 30.83 -7.63 17.48
CA LYS A 608 31.91 -7.63 16.47
C LYS A 608 31.42 -7.85 15.05
N TRP A 609 30.24 -7.36 14.72
CA TRP A 609 29.72 -7.43 13.36
C TRP A 609 30.25 -6.28 12.51
N PRO A 610 30.82 -6.57 11.34
CA PRO A 610 31.54 -5.58 10.55
C PRO A 610 30.63 -4.52 9.95
N HIS A 611 29.34 -4.78 9.75
CA HIS A 611 28.40 -3.85 9.10
C HIS A 611 27.05 -3.79 9.83
N PRO A 612 26.90 -2.94 10.87
CA PRO A 612 25.64 -2.77 11.58
C PRO A 612 24.50 -2.36 10.66
N VAL A 613 24.78 -1.64 9.56
CA VAL A 613 23.77 -1.23 8.58
C VAL A 613 23.11 -2.45 7.90
N ASN A 614 23.88 -3.47 7.53
CA ASN A 614 23.33 -4.65 6.83
C ASN A 614 22.70 -5.66 7.76
N ASP A 615 23.29 -5.86 8.96
CA ASP A 615 22.91 -6.94 9.88
C ASP A 615 21.85 -6.52 10.89
N VAL A 616 21.64 -5.22 11.11
CA VAL A 616 20.70 -4.67 12.07
C VAL A 616 19.49 -4.07 11.36
N GLN A 617 18.30 -4.38 11.86
CA GLN A 617 17.07 -3.78 11.39
C GLN A 617 16.22 -3.26 12.56
N VAL A 618 15.91 -1.97 12.53
CA VAL A 618 14.91 -1.41 13.44
C VAL A 618 13.53 -1.61 12.84
N LEU A 619 12.60 -2.16 13.63
CA LEU A 619 11.23 -2.46 13.23
C LEU A 619 10.25 -1.66 14.09
N ALA A 620 9.72 -0.55 13.58
CA ALA A 620 8.81 0.30 14.35
C ALA A 620 7.33 -0.02 14.03
N PRO A 621 6.43 0.04 15.03
CA PRO A 621 5.00 -0.15 14.82
C PRO A 621 4.35 0.95 13.99
N MET A 622 4.82 2.21 14.11
CA MET A 622 4.22 3.40 13.52
C MET A 622 5.18 4.18 12.64
N HIS A 623 4.64 4.90 11.66
CA HIS A 623 5.44 5.70 10.74
C HIS A 623 5.80 7.09 11.32
N LYS A 624 4.87 7.73 12.02
CA LYS A 624 5.01 9.08 12.61
C LYS A 624 5.34 9.04 14.09
N GLY A 625 5.81 10.16 14.64
CA GLY A 625 6.16 10.33 16.06
C GLY A 625 7.65 10.23 16.32
N VAL A 626 8.07 10.52 17.57
CA VAL A 626 9.47 10.49 18.00
C VAL A 626 10.08 9.09 17.81
N ALA A 627 9.37 8.05 18.19
CA ALA A 627 9.77 6.65 17.99
C ALA A 627 9.10 6.04 16.73
N GLY A 628 8.91 6.83 15.68
CA GLY A 628 8.35 6.40 14.39
C GLY A 628 9.42 6.17 13.33
N VAL A 629 9.06 5.42 12.29
CA VAL A 629 9.96 5.05 11.17
C VAL A 629 10.67 6.26 10.57
N ALA A 630 9.93 7.35 10.32
CA ALA A 630 10.51 8.54 9.67
C ALA A 630 11.61 9.19 10.53
N ASN A 631 11.36 9.36 11.84
CA ASN A 631 12.33 9.97 12.73
C ASN A 631 13.53 9.06 12.99
N PHE A 632 13.30 7.73 13.20
CA PHE A 632 14.40 6.79 13.33
C PHE A 632 15.30 6.81 12.10
N ASN A 633 14.77 6.85 10.89
CA ASN A 633 15.57 6.90 9.67
C ASN A 633 16.44 8.16 9.61
N ALA A 634 15.88 9.33 9.96
CA ALA A 634 16.63 10.58 9.99
C ALA A 634 17.77 10.57 11.03
N GLN A 635 17.46 10.10 12.25
CA GLN A 635 18.43 10.06 13.34
C GLN A 635 19.51 8.99 13.13
N LEU A 636 19.13 7.81 12.66
CA LEU A 636 20.09 6.74 12.37
C LEU A 636 20.97 7.06 11.16
N GLN A 637 20.45 7.72 10.13
CA GLN A 637 21.28 8.21 9.02
C GLN A 637 22.32 9.20 9.54
N ALA A 638 21.90 10.16 10.36
CA ALA A 638 22.81 11.15 10.93
C ALA A 638 23.89 10.52 11.82
N ALA A 639 23.55 9.46 12.55
CA ALA A 639 24.45 8.79 13.48
C ALA A 639 25.38 7.76 12.81
N LEU A 640 24.88 6.99 11.84
CA LEU A 640 25.61 5.88 11.20
C LEU A 640 26.30 6.28 9.89
N ASN A 641 25.74 7.27 9.18
CA ASN A 641 26.29 7.79 7.91
C ASN A 641 26.25 9.33 7.89
N PRO A 642 27.01 9.99 8.79
CA PRO A 642 27.05 11.46 8.84
C PRO A 642 27.64 12.03 7.54
N PRO A 643 27.28 13.27 7.16
CA PRO A 643 27.91 13.93 6.02
C PRO A 643 29.43 14.06 6.23
N PRO A 644 30.27 13.95 5.17
CA PRO A 644 31.71 14.05 5.29
C PRO A 644 32.13 15.37 5.95
N ALA A 645 33.02 15.31 6.93
CA ALA A 645 33.49 16.48 7.71
C ALA A 645 34.19 17.57 6.84
N HIS A 646 34.63 17.23 5.63
CA HIS A 646 35.30 18.13 4.68
C HIS A 646 34.45 18.49 3.46
N ALA A 647 33.13 18.21 3.49
CA ALA A 647 32.25 18.68 2.43
C ALA A 647 32.28 20.21 2.38
N ARG A 648 32.78 20.79 1.27
CA ARG A 648 32.73 22.23 1.04
C ARG A 648 31.28 22.70 1.17
N PRO A 649 31.03 23.85 1.83
CA PRO A 649 29.67 24.40 1.88
C PRO A 649 29.11 24.49 0.46
N GLY A 650 27.99 23.76 0.20
CA GLY A 650 27.33 23.68 -1.13
C GLY A 650 27.69 22.50 -2.02
N ARG A 651 28.62 21.60 -1.64
CA ARG A 651 28.87 20.32 -2.32
C ARG A 651 28.63 19.17 -1.37
N THR A 652 27.38 18.76 -1.23
CA THR A 652 27.02 17.48 -0.56
C THR A 652 27.05 16.39 -1.62
N GLU A 653 27.74 15.27 -1.35
CA GLU A 653 27.64 14.04 -2.15
C GLU A 653 26.30 13.33 -1.89
N ALA A 654 25.22 14.08 -1.86
CA ALA A 654 23.89 13.59 -1.54
C ALA A 654 22.91 14.01 -2.62
N VAL A 655 22.06 13.09 -3.04
CA VAL A 655 20.95 13.36 -3.97
C VAL A 655 19.66 13.51 -3.18
N ARG A 656 18.96 14.64 -3.38
CA ARG A 656 17.65 14.91 -2.79
C ARG A 656 16.55 14.56 -3.78
N THR A 657 15.62 13.76 -3.30
CA THR A 657 14.44 13.31 -4.06
C THR A 657 13.17 13.48 -3.23
N ALA A 658 12.02 13.17 -3.79
CA ALA A 658 10.76 13.11 -3.04
C ALA A 658 10.79 12.09 -1.88
N GLY A 659 11.62 11.04 -1.99
CA GLY A 659 11.79 10.01 -0.97
C GLY A 659 12.77 10.36 0.17
N GLY A 660 13.50 11.47 0.06
CA GLY A 660 14.46 11.91 1.06
C GLY A 660 15.81 12.35 0.48
N GLU A 661 16.80 12.51 1.37
CA GLU A 661 18.20 12.76 1.02
C GLU A 661 18.98 11.44 1.13
N PHE A 662 19.63 11.03 0.05
CA PHE A 662 20.40 9.79 -0.03
C PHE A 662 21.89 10.06 -0.23
N ARG A 663 22.73 9.35 0.50
CA ARG A 663 24.18 9.44 0.51
C ARG A 663 24.81 8.07 0.23
N PRO A 664 26.01 8.00 -0.34
CA PRO A 664 26.76 6.75 -0.41
C PRO A 664 26.86 6.09 0.99
N GLY A 665 26.57 4.81 1.07
CA GLY A 665 26.50 4.04 2.33
C GLY A 665 25.11 3.95 2.96
N ASP A 666 24.12 4.73 2.49
CA ASP A 666 22.77 4.65 3.03
C ASP A 666 22.08 3.33 2.69
N LYS A 667 21.35 2.80 3.68
CA LYS A 667 20.43 1.68 3.50
C LYS A 667 19.08 2.20 3.01
N VAL A 668 18.62 1.64 1.91
CA VAL A 668 17.37 2.06 1.25
C VAL A 668 16.43 0.89 0.98
N ILE A 669 15.14 1.19 0.83
CA ILE A 669 14.10 0.22 0.49
C ILE A 669 13.33 0.70 -0.74
N GLN A 670 13.07 -0.22 -1.67
CA GLN A 670 12.18 -0.01 -2.80
C GLN A 670 10.72 0.03 -2.31
N LEU A 671 9.96 1.04 -2.72
CA LEU A 671 8.57 1.25 -2.29
C LEU A 671 7.54 0.72 -3.26
N ARG A 672 7.90 0.53 -4.53
CA ARG A 672 7.03 0.03 -5.60
C ARG A 672 7.78 -0.99 -6.44
N ASN A 673 7.02 -1.89 -7.08
CA ASN A 673 7.62 -2.81 -8.03
C ASN A 673 8.15 -2.06 -9.25
N ASP A 674 9.38 -2.37 -9.63
CA ASP A 674 10.01 -1.95 -10.89
C ASP A 674 10.36 -3.22 -11.67
N TYR A 675 9.49 -3.55 -12.61
CA TYR A 675 9.62 -4.80 -13.37
C TYR A 675 10.75 -4.76 -14.39
N GLU A 676 11.15 -3.56 -14.85
CA GLU A 676 12.28 -3.39 -15.76
C GLU A 676 13.62 -3.67 -15.08
N LYS A 677 13.76 -3.16 -13.86
CA LYS A 677 14.93 -3.40 -13.01
C LYS A 677 14.86 -4.71 -12.22
N ASN A 678 13.74 -5.44 -12.34
CA ASN A 678 13.49 -6.66 -11.54
C ASN A 678 13.58 -6.41 -10.02
N LEU A 679 13.17 -5.21 -9.57
CA LEU A 679 13.11 -4.81 -8.17
C LEU A 679 11.67 -4.81 -7.67
N PHE A 680 11.47 -5.26 -6.44
CA PHE A 680 10.14 -5.40 -5.85
C PHE A 680 9.97 -4.52 -4.61
N ASN A 681 8.72 -4.19 -4.31
CA ASN A 681 8.39 -3.51 -3.07
C ASN A 681 8.90 -4.31 -1.86
N GLY A 682 9.70 -3.65 -1.03
CA GLY A 682 10.34 -4.28 0.14
C GLY A 682 11.80 -4.69 -0.07
N ASP A 683 12.33 -4.65 -1.30
CA ASP A 683 13.74 -4.93 -1.54
C ASP A 683 14.62 -3.87 -0.89
N ILE A 684 15.65 -4.33 -0.19
CA ILE A 684 16.58 -3.46 0.54
C ILE A 684 17.92 -3.45 -0.19
N GLY A 685 18.42 -2.25 -0.44
CA GLY A 685 19.72 -2.02 -1.07
C GLY A 685 20.59 -1.05 -0.30
N VAL A 686 21.80 -0.87 -0.79
CA VAL A 686 22.78 0.09 -0.25
C VAL A 686 23.21 1.04 -1.37
N VAL A 687 23.16 2.33 -1.11
CA VAL A 687 23.63 3.36 -2.05
C VAL A 687 25.14 3.24 -2.17
N ARG A 688 25.64 2.98 -3.36
CA ARG A 688 27.08 2.86 -3.66
C ARG A 688 27.68 4.15 -4.15
N ALA A 689 26.93 4.90 -4.95
CA ALA A 689 27.37 6.21 -5.43
C ALA A 689 26.17 7.17 -5.55
N ALA A 690 26.43 8.45 -5.44
CA ALA A 690 25.46 9.52 -5.63
C ALA A 690 26.12 10.66 -6.43
N ASP A 691 25.48 11.10 -7.52
CA ASP A 691 25.89 12.26 -8.30
C ASP A 691 24.86 13.39 -8.14
N PRO A 692 25.13 14.39 -7.31
CA PRO A 692 24.23 15.53 -7.12
C PRO A 692 24.05 16.38 -8.38
N GLY A 693 25.06 16.40 -9.26
CA GLY A 693 25.04 17.18 -10.51
C GLY A 693 24.08 16.58 -11.53
N ALA A 694 24.19 15.29 -11.76
CA ALA A 694 23.28 14.52 -12.63
C ALA A 694 21.96 14.20 -11.92
N GLY A 695 21.96 14.16 -10.58
CA GLY A 695 20.82 13.73 -9.77
C GLY A 695 20.57 12.23 -9.82
N THR A 696 21.64 11.45 -10.05
CA THR A 696 21.57 9.98 -10.15
C THR A 696 22.12 9.29 -8.92
N LEU A 697 21.62 8.08 -8.66
CA LEU A 697 22.06 7.19 -7.58
C LEU A 697 22.42 5.82 -8.18
N GLU A 698 23.55 5.25 -7.79
CA GLU A 698 23.88 3.85 -8.00
C GLU A 698 23.58 3.10 -6.70
N ILE A 699 22.69 2.12 -6.75
CA ILE A 699 22.25 1.34 -5.59
C ILE A 699 22.46 -0.14 -5.88
N GLU A 700 23.04 -0.83 -4.92
CA GLU A 700 23.23 -2.27 -4.99
C GLU A 700 22.12 -2.99 -4.22
N PHE A 701 21.33 -3.79 -4.92
CA PHE A 701 20.34 -4.71 -4.37
C PHE A 701 20.84 -6.15 -4.60
N ASP A 702 20.99 -6.93 -3.54
CA ASP A 702 21.41 -8.34 -3.59
C ASP A 702 22.65 -8.64 -4.46
N GLY A 703 23.61 -7.68 -4.50
CA GLY A 703 24.86 -7.78 -5.26
C GLY A 703 24.75 -7.24 -6.70
N GLU A 704 23.56 -6.88 -7.18
CA GLU A 704 23.37 -6.26 -8.49
C GLU A 704 23.26 -4.73 -8.35
N LYS A 705 23.93 -3.99 -9.24
CA LYS A 705 23.94 -2.53 -9.26
C LYS A 705 22.89 -2.00 -10.21
N HIS A 706 22.13 -1.05 -9.73
CA HIS A 706 21.06 -0.38 -10.48
C HIS A 706 21.20 1.14 -10.40
N GLU A 707 21.00 1.80 -11.54
CA GLU A 707 21.01 3.26 -11.61
C GLU A 707 19.59 3.81 -11.49
N PHE A 708 19.46 4.87 -10.69
CA PHE A 708 18.22 5.60 -10.46
C PHE A 708 18.40 7.06 -10.79
N ASP A 709 17.55 7.61 -11.63
CA ASP A 709 17.42 9.04 -11.87
C ASP A 709 16.50 9.71 -10.81
N ARG A 710 16.35 11.03 -10.87
CA ARG A 710 15.50 11.79 -9.95
C ARG A 710 14.03 11.34 -9.96
N GLY A 711 13.52 10.91 -11.11
CA GLY A 711 12.14 10.45 -11.26
C GLY A 711 11.92 9.12 -10.56
N ASN A 712 12.77 8.15 -10.82
CA ASN A 712 12.68 6.80 -10.27
C ASN A 712 13.12 6.73 -8.81
N ALA A 713 14.04 7.58 -8.38
CA ALA A 713 14.48 7.67 -6.99
C ALA A 713 13.38 8.14 -6.01
N GLY A 714 12.25 8.68 -6.51
CA GLY A 714 11.05 8.95 -5.71
C GLY A 714 10.38 7.68 -5.16
N ASN A 715 10.69 6.51 -5.73
CA ASN A 715 10.22 5.21 -5.26
C ASN A 715 11.12 4.58 -4.18
N LEU A 716 12.11 5.29 -3.69
CA LEU A 716 13.04 4.86 -2.65
C LEU A 716 12.73 5.54 -1.31
N SER A 717 13.09 4.90 -0.21
CA SER A 717 13.10 5.49 1.13
C SER A 717 14.29 4.95 1.92
N LEU A 718 14.73 5.70 2.93
CA LEU A 718 15.71 5.18 3.90
C LEU A 718 15.14 3.94 4.61
N ALA A 719 16.02 2.99 4.94
CA ALA A 719 15.63 1.70 5.48
C ALA A 719 16.41 1.27 6.74
N TYR A 720 17.05 2.19 7.44
CA TYR A 720 17.61 1.90 8.79
C TYR A 720 16.51 1.41 9.74
N CYS A 721 15.34 2.04 9.61
CA CYS A 721 14.11 1.63 10.27
C CYS A 721 13.01 1.42 9.22
N ILE A 722 12.25 0.31 9.33
CA ILE A 722 11.07 0.03 8.52
C ILE A 722 9.88 -0.30 9.42
N SER A 723 8.67 -0.28 8.89
CA SER A 723 7.51 -0.76 9.66
C SER A 723 7.53 -2.28 9.79
N ILE A 724 6.93 -2.79 10.87
CA ILE A 724 6.82 -4.24 11.10
C ILE A 724 6.09 -4.93 9.93
N HIS A 725 5.08 -4.28 9.33
CA HIS A 725 4.38 -4.80 8.15
C HIS A 725 5.32 -5.00 6.94
N LYS A 726 6.25 -4.07 6.71
CA LYS A 726 7.23 -4.19 5.62
C LYS A 726 8.32 -5.23 5.86
N SER A 727 8.44 -5.73 7.09
CA SER A 727 9.40 -6.79 7.42
C SER A 727 8.85 -8.21 7.17
N GLN A 728 7.57 -8.35 6.81
CA GLN A 728 6.98 -9.65 6.50
C GLN A 728 7.73 -10.36 5.37
N GLY A 729 7.95 -11.65 5.50
CA GLY A 729 8.75 -12.46 4.58
C GLY A 729 10.27 -12.28 4.70
N SER A 730 10.76 -11.32 5.52
CA SER A 730 12.17 -11.07 5.76
C SER A 730 12.61 -11.61 7.11
N GLU A 731 13.90 -11.95 7.25
CA GLU A 731 14.54 -12.22 8.54
C GLU A 731 15.87 -11.46 8.61
N TYR A 732 16.22 -10.99 9.80
CA TYR A 732 17.43 -10.20 10.02
C TYR A 732 18.29 -10.84 11.13
N PRO A 733 19.62 -10.75 11.04
CA PRO A 733 20.50 -11.22 12.11
C PRO A 733 20.16 -10.57 13.46
N VAL A 734 19.98 -9.26 13.49
CA VAL A 734 19.57 -8.49 14.68
C VAL A 734 18.35 -7.66 14.39
N VAL A 735 17.38 -7.70 15.30
CA VAL A 735 16.17 -6.87 15.24
C VAL A 735 16.08 -6.01 16.50
N ILE A 736 15.75 -4.74 16.32
CA ILE A 736 15.45 -3.81 17.41
C ILE A 736 14.00 -3.34 17.25
N ILE A 737 13.20 -3.47 18.30
CA ILE A 737 11.76 -3.17 18.25
C ILE A 737 11.44 -2.11 19.31
N PRO A 738 11.20 -0.86 18.92
CA PRO A 738 10.67 0.17 19.83
C PRO A 738 9.21 -0.15 20.18
N LEU A 739 8.87 -0.14 21.48
CA LEU A 739 7.56 -0.55 21.97
C LEU A 739 7.07 0.40 23.08
N LEU A 740 6.21 1.34 22.74
CA LEU A 740 5.72 2.40 23.63
C LEU A 740 4.19 2.42 23.68
N LYS A 741 3.61 2.88 24.79
CA LYS A 741 2.16 3.09 24.93
C LYS A 741 1.62 4.06 23.84
N ALA A 742 2.42 5.01 23.40
CA ALA A 742 2.07 5.92 22.30
C ALA A 742 1.73 5.16 21.00
N HIS A 743 2.17 3.91 20.86
CA HIS A 743 1.85 3.04 19.73
C HIS A 743 0.51 2.28 19.89
N PHE A 744 -0.36 2.64 20.84
CA PHE A 744 -1.53 1.87 21.29
C PHE A 744 -2.44 1.38 20.14
N MET A 745 -2.61 2.17 19.09
CA MET A 745 -3.39 1.80 17.90
C MET A 745 -2.86 0.55 17.17
N MET A 746 -1.54 0.29 17.30
CA MET A 746 -0.85 -0.78 16.61
C MET A 746 -0.42 -1.92 17.54
N LEU A 747 -0.61 -1.77 18.88
CA LEU A 747 -0.21 -2.78 19.84
C LEU A 747 -1.16 -3.97 19.80
N GLN A 748 -0.87 -4.93 18.93
CA GLN A 748 -1.60 -6.18 18.76
C GLN A 748 -0.65 -7.37 18.91
N ARG A 749 -1.20 -8.49 19.38
CA ARG A 749 -0.46 -9.73 19.64
C ARG A 749 0.31 -10.23 18.41
N ASN A 750 -0.38 -10.31 17.27
CA ASN A 750 0.21 -10.77 16.00
C ASN A 750 1.29 -9.82 15.46
N LEU A 751 1.17 -8.50 15.71
CA LEU A 751 2.19 -7.53 15.31
C LEU A 751 3.48 -7.75 16.10
N LEU A 752 3.37 -7.88 17.43
CA LEU A 752 4.51 -8.13 18.32
C LEU A 752 5.16 -9.50 18.01
N TYR A 753 4.34 -10.53 17.85
CA TYR A 753 4.78 -11.86 17.44
C TYR A 753 5.56 -11.82 16.12
N THR A 754 4.99 -11.15 15.10
CA THR A 754 5.66 -11.00 13.80
C THR A 754 6.99 -10.29 13.93
N ALA A 755 7.06 -9.19 14.69
CA ALA A 755 8.29 -8.42 14.87
C ALA A 755 9.41 -9.25 15.54
N ILE A 756 9.11 -9.95 16.62
CA ILE A 756 10.09 -10.79 17.34
C ILE A 756 10.59 -11.94 16.46
N THR A 757 9.69 -12.56 15.69
CA THR A 757 10.04 -13.69 14.82
C THR A 757 10.88 -13.30 13.60
N ARG A 758 11.07 -11.99 13.31
CA ARG A 758 12.00 -11.50 12.28
C ARG A 758 13.47 -11.62 12.73
N GLY A 759 13.74 -11.76 14.02
CA GLY A 759 15.11 -11.91 14.54
C GLY A 759 15.65 -13.32 14.39
N ARG A 760 16.85 -13.45 13.75
CA ARG A 760 17.53 -14.75 13.59
C ARG A 760 18.47 -15.07 14.74
N LYS A 761 19.23 -14.07 15.22
CA LYS A 761 20.28 -14.23 16.23
C LYS A 761 20.02 -13.43 17.49
N LYS A 762 19.54 -12.17 17.33
CA LYS A 762 19.30 -11.25 18.45
C LYS A 762 18.04 -10.44 18.24
N VAL A 763 17.30 -10.22 19.33
CA VAL A 763 16.15 -9.31 19.37
C VAL A 763 16.29 -8.42 20.61
N TYR A 764 16.17 -7.11 20.41
CA TYR A 764 16.11 -6.12 21.47
C TYR A 764 14.74 -5.43 21.43
N LEU A 765 13.97 -5.60 22.49
CA LEU A 765 12.75 -4.82 22.72
C LEU A 765 13.13 -3.59 23.52
N VAL A 766 12.84 -2.39 23.01
CA VAL A 766 13.22 -1.14 23.69
C VAL A 766 11.95 -0.34 23.99
N GLY A 767 11.58 -0.17 25.24
CA GLY A 767 10.39 0.59 25.55
C GLY A 767 9.74 0.32 26.90
N GLU A 768 8.42 0.51 26.97
CA GLU A 768 7.65 0.42 28.21
C GLU A 768 7.10 -1.00 28.43
N PRO A 769 7.33 -1.63 29.62
CA PRO A 769 6.76 -2.95 29.94
C PRO A 769 5.24 -3.00 29.80
N ALA A 770 4.55 -1.90 30.10
CA ALA A 770 3.10 -1.82 29.96
C ALA A 770 2.66 -1.92 28.49
N ALA A 771 3.43 -1.38 27.54
CA ALA A 771 3.15 -1.51 26.11
C ALA A 771 3.27 -2.94 25.61
N PHE A 772 4.25 -3.72 26.13
CA PHE A 772 4.36 -5.15 25.87
C PHE A 772 3.11 -5.90 26.37
N GLY A 773 2.71 -5.67 27.63
CA GLY A 773 1.50 -6.27 28.19
C GLY A 773 0.22 -5.87 27.44
N MET A 774 0.11 -4.63 26.96
CA MET A 774 -1.00 -4.19 26.09
C MET A 774 -1.03 -4.97 24.79
N ALA A 775 0.10 -5.09 24.10
CA ALA A 775 0.19 -5.80 22.84
C ALA A 775 -0.20 -7.29 22.99
N VAL A 776 0.29 -7.97 24.03
CA VAL A 776 -0.01 -9.39 24.29
C VAL A 776 -1.48 -9.62 24.62
N ARG A 777 -2.09 -8.75 25.44
CA ARG A 777 -3.53 -8.86 25.79
C ARG A 777 -4.46 -8.50 24.64
N ASN A 778 -4.02 -7.61 23.74
CA ASN A 778 -4.81 -7.25 22.58
C ASN A 778 -4.76 -8.38 21.53
N ASN A 779 -5.71 -9.31 21.65
CA ASN A 779 -5.95 -10.39 20.68
C ASN A 779 -7.01 -9.99 19.65
N GLU A 780 -7.49 -8.78 19.70
CA GLU A 780 -8.32 -8.16 18.66
C GLU A 780 -7.46 -7.87 17.39
N SER A 781 -6.75 -8.89 16.90
CA SER A 781 -6.60 -8.97 15.46
C SER A 781 -8.04 -9.00 14.97
N ARG A 782 -8.54 -7.86 14.46
CA ARG A 782 -9.91 -7.69 14.02
C ARG A 782 -10.30 -8.97 13.32
N GLN A 783 -11.29 -9.68 13.83
CA GLN A 783 -11.76 -10.91 13.22
C GLN A 783 -12.19 -10.48 11.83
N ARG A 784 -11.38 -10.80 10.83
CA ARG A 784 -11.75 -10.48 9.46
C ARG A 784 -13.00 -11.26 9.13
N ILE A 785 -14.05 -10.54 8.77
CA ILE A 785 -15.29 -11.15 8.34
C ILE A 785 -15.12 -11.53 6.88
N THR A 786 -15.23 -12.83 6.59
CA THR A 786 -15.10 -13.43 5.26
C THR A 786 -16.26 -14.38 5.02
N HIS A 787 -16.54 -14.69 3.76
CA HIS A 787 -17.54 -15.71 3.39
C HIS A 787 -16.90 -16.93 2.73
N LEU A 788 -15.55 -17.01 2.71
CA LEU A 788 -14.79 -18.07 2.07
C LEU A 788 -15.04 -19.44 2.70
N GLN A 789 -15.13 -19.51 4.05
CA GLN A 789 -15.34 -20.77 4.76
C GLN A 789 -16.65 -21.44 4.35
N GLN A 790 -17.75 -20.68 4.26
CA GLN A 790 -19.05 -21.17 3.84
C GLN A 790 -19.01 -21.67 2.39
N LYS A 791 -18.37 -20.92 1.50
CA LYS A 791 -18.24 -21.32 0.09
C LYS A 791 -17.46 -22.63 -0.08
N ILE A 792 -16.39 -22.85 0.69
CA ILE A 792 -15.63 -24.09 0.65
C ILE A 792 -16.45 -25.28 1.17
N ARG A 793 -17.29 -25.08 2.18
CA ARG A 793 -18.16 -26.14 2.72
C ARG A 793 -19.27 -26.56 1.73
N THR A 794 -19.67 -25.68 0.82
CA THR A 794 -20.74 -25.95 -0.16
C THR A 794 -20.24 -26.56 -1.47
N VAL A 795 -18.93 -26.52 -1.71
CA VAL A 795 -18.29 -27.15 -2.89
C VAL A 795 -17.80 -28.55 -2.57
#